data_5d8ed5f9fc67de2d06852bf54667a74f
#
_entry.id   5d8ed5f9fc67de2d06852bf54667a74f
#
_cell.length_a   1.000
_cell.length_b   1.000
_cell.length_c   1.000
_cell.angle_alpha   90.00
_cell.angle_beta   90.00
_cell.angle_gamma   90.00
#
_symmetry.space_group_name_H-M   'P 1'
#
loop_
_entity.id
_entity.type
_entity.pdbx_description
1 polymer ?
#
loop_
_entity_poly.entity_id
_entity_poly.type
_entity_poly.pdbx_seq_one_letter_code
_entity_poly.pdbx_strand_id
1 'polypeptide(L)'
;LVVSDEANVVSSDVANKLKDDKEFMNAVDVVGYHYKTADDENNAMKWLAEEVDKEVWNSEEQATFSNSAFRPSTTDKAPTVEGTGIGGSGSALEMGNTVIKSFVESRRGHVIYQPVIGSYYEGAQYSFKELVSARDPWSGWMHYDAGLLILAHISKFAVTGWENETNTAGIWRSVASASKASAVQGTTSNAVDGRGGGENYMTLAAPTKDNFSTVIVNDSEYPMTYTLQTKNMKLKADRKLELWETRAADEGAFNENYMKCIQELSADSNGVYSFAVKPNSAVTVTSLDVSDSKEHTEAMPVEGERTVLDTDATGDVQNTEDGYLYADDFEYTGKTVPVLDGKGGFTGEKEDYIASRGGEKGAMARYTHTLNGAFEVYKSGTGNHVLRQQLDKKSTGVGSAWNNGDPVTLVGDYRWTNYTAAIDVLFERAADKQYAQIGIRQTGRTHNLSNNAGYSLKVNDDGSWILYRAKMGSTSSKGTELASGSVDASQVTPGTWFQLKLRGEGNVIKAYINDTLVATYEDSNPTTSGRVAIGCGNSYTRFDSLAVTKIKGYAPYYREYIDNMETYDLTPQKNAKLVYNNKWSRTCANQGMFVYQRSVSNSTGTGASITYTFNGTGLEVLGYNKSTGGTVNVMVDGQSYKKDDALWNADNMCTAYQVSGLEDGEHTVTIEVASGSLAVDAIAVIGSIYNSDEINVTPKKGTETGLPEEELPKDLTEDVVPDISTPSPSPAAPTTAPTTTPTTKPQPIKTPSVRKGYSFKVKGASYVVTDASKKTVSYRKAANKKIKSAAIPATVKVKANGVVYSFRVTNISAKAFAGCTKLKKVIIGKNVVSIGKEAFSKAKALKKITIKTTTLKKVGKNAIKGIYKKAKISCGKKKLKAYKKLFNAKTGYKKSMKLTK
;
A
#
# COMPACT_ATOMS: atom_id res chain seq x y z
N LEU A 1 -3.95 28.89 23.32
CA LEU A 1 -2.52 28.78 22.98
C LEU A 1 -1.98 27.43 23.47
N VAL A 2 -1.44 26.63 22.55
CA VAL A 2 -0.70 25.40 22.87
C VAL A 2 0.79 25.77 22.97
N VAL A 3 1.46 25.34 24.00
CA VAL A 3 2.88 25.61 24.20
C VAL A 3 3.66 24.34 24.48
N SER A 4 4.96 24.41 24.32
CA SER A 4 5.96 23.36 24.40
C SER A 4 6.00 22.50 23.14
N ASP A 5 5.15 21.58 22.93
CA ASP A 5 5.06 20.74 21.73
C ASP A 5 6.43 20.26 21.20
N GLU A 6 7.25 19.71 22.08
CA GLU A 6 8.64 19.34 21.82
C GLU A 6 8.98 17.96 22.37
N ALA A 7 9.79 17.20 21.61
CA ALA A 7 10.14 15.82 21.95
C ALA A 7 11.01 15.66 23.20
N ASN A 8 11.83 16.64 23.53
CA ASN A 8 12.86 16.52 24.56
C ASN A 8 12.81 17.62 25.62
N VAL A 9 11.80 18.45 25.60
CA VAL A 9 11.67 19.51 26.59
C VAL A 9 11.22 18.91 27.91
N VAL A 10 11.90 19.26 28.97
CA VAL A 10 11.49 18.89 30.31
C VAL A 10 10.25 19.71 30.67
N SER A 11 9.15 19.03 30.94
CA SER A 11 7.87 19.65 31.30
C SER A 11 7.99 20.70 32.41
N SER A 12 8.93 20.54 33.34
CA SER A 12 9.21 21.49 34.42
C SER A 12 9.62 22.87 33.93
N ASP A 13 10.26 23.02 32.80
CA ASP A 13 10.69 24.34 32.32
C ASP A 13 9.50 25.23 31.99
N VAL A 14 8.52 24.72 31.26
CA VAL A 14 7.30 25.44 30.93
C VAL A 14 6.46 25.68 32.21
N ALA A 15 6.30 24.65 33.05
CA ALA A 15 5.56 24.76 34.29
C ALA A 15 6.17 25.85 35.24
N ASN A 16 7.50 25.88 35.33
CA ASN A 16 8.17 26.94 36.12
C ASN A 16 7.94 28.34 35.53
N LYS A 17 8.03 28.46 34.19
CA LYS A 17 7.72 29.74 33.54
C LYS A 17 6.29 30.20 33.79
N LEU A 18 5.33 29.26 33.73
CA LEU A 18 3.93 29.54 34.03
C LEU A 18 3.73 29.95 35.50
N LYS A 19 4.49 29.41 36.46
CA LYS A 19 4.45 29.82 37.87
C LYS A 19 4.89 31.24 38.07
N ASP A 20 5.92 31.67 37.35
CA ASP A 20 6.58 32.95 37.50
C ASP A 20 5.90 34.09 36.73
N ASP A 21 5.10 33.78 35.71
CA ASP A 21 4.49 34.74 34.81
C ASP A 21 2.99 34.53 34.67
N LYS A 22 2.21 35.42 35.33
CA LYS A 22 0.74 35.34 35.29
C LYS A 22 0.13 35.69 33.94
N GLU A 23 0.76 36.54 33.15
CA GLU A 23 0.26 36.85 31.80
C GLU A 23 0.45 35.65 30.89
N PHE A 24 1.62 35.04 30.96
CA PHE A 24 1.88 33.78 30.25
C PHE A 24 0.93 32.67 30.72
N MET A 25 0.74 32.51 32.01
CA MET A 25 -0.22 31.56 32.59
C MET A 25 -1.62 31.74 32.00
N ASN A 26 -2.10 32.99 31.93
CA ASN A 26 -3.44 33.27 31.42
C ASN A 26 -3.55 33.08 29.90
N ALA A 27 -2.47 33.22 29.18
CA ALA A 27 -2.44 33.06 27.72
C ALA A 27 -2.34 31.61 27.24
N VAL A 28 -1.92 30.71 28.13
CA VAL A 28 -1.74 29.29 27.80
C VAL A 28 -2.99 28.49 28.13
N ASP A 29 -3.50 27.72 27.23
CA ASP A 29 -4.62 26.80 27.43
C ASP A 29 -4.10 25.37 27.59
N VAL A 30 -3.12 24.94 26.77
CA VAL A 30 -2.61 23.59 26.68
C VAL A 30 -1.09 23.54 26.76
N VAL A 31 -0.56 22.58 27.50
CA VAL A 31 0.86 22.25 27.52
C VAL A 31 1.08 20.84 26.90
N GLY A 32 1.78 20.78 25.76
CA GLY A 32 2.00 19.57 25.01
C GLY A 32 3.44 19.06 25.10
N TYR A 33 3.60 17.74 25.15
CA TYR A 33 4.90 17.07 25.11
C TYR A 33 4.82 15.82 24.25
N HIS A 34 5.87 15.55 23.51
CA HIS A 34 5.99 14.34 22.72
C HIS A 34 6.48 13.14 23.57
N TYR A 35 5.93 11.98 23.32
CA TYR A 35 6.42 10.63 23.64
C TYR A 35 6.50 10.25 25.12
N LYS A 36 6.73 11.15 26.02
CA LYS A 36 6.90 10.81 27.42
C LYS A 36 5.57 10.65 28.13
N THR A 37 5.42 9.61 28.91
CA THR A 37 4.21 9.26 29.63
C THR A 37 4.27 9.63 31.13
N ALA A 38 5.46 9.55 31.72
CA ALA A 38 5.66 9.89 33.13
C ALA A 38 5.63 11.41 33.36
N ASP A 39 5.34 11.81 34.60
CA ASP A 39 5.55 13.18 35.07
C ASP A 39 7.04 13.43 35.34
N ASP A 40 7.39 14.69 35.58
CA ASP A 40 8.70 15.01 36.09
C ASP A 40 8.81 14.78 37.63
N GLU A 41 10.00 14.92 38.15
CA GLU A 41 10.28 14.74 39.60
C GLU A 41 9.49 15.68 40.51
N ASN A 42 9.01 16.80 39.98
CA ASN A 42 8.25 17.83 40.69
C ASN A 42 6.73 17.68 40.48
N ASN A 43 6.27 16.66 39.78
CA ASN A 43 4.87 16.45 39.37
C ASN A 43 4.28 17.68 38.65
N ALA A 44 5.04 18.28 37.76
CA ALA A 44 4.66 19.52 37.07
C ALA A 44 3.42 19.36 36.20
N MET A 45 3.23 18.19 35.57
CA MET A 45 2.06 17.90 34.74
C MET A 45 0.80 17.79 35.58
N LYS A 46 0.87 17.06 36.69
CA LYS A 46 -0.25 16.98 37.64
C LYS A 46 -0.60 18.35 38.20
N TRP A 47 0.42 19.13 38.55
CA TRP A 47 0.20 20.49 39.04
C TRP A 47 -0.52 21.37 38.00
N LEU A 48 -0.10 21.33 36.74
CA LEU A 48 -0.76 22.07 35.66
C LEU A 48 -2.22 21.67 35.49
N ALA A 49 -2.49 20.39 35.52
CA ALA A 49 -3.81 19.85 35.27
C ALA A 49 -4.74 19.97 36.49
N GLU A 50 -4.29 19.64 37.70
CA GLU A 50 -5.13 19.51 38.90
C GLU A 50 -5.25 20.81 39.67
N GLU A 51 -4.20 21.66 39.70
CA GLU A 51 -4.18 22.88 40.51
C GLU A 51 -4.35 24.16 39.67
N VAL A 52 -3.86 24.19 38.43
CA VAL A 52 -3.86 25.37 37.57
C VAL A 52 -4.89 25.34 36.47
N ASP A 53 -5.55 24.20 36.27
CA ASP A 53 -6.59 24.04 35.26
C ASP A 53 -6.08 24.23 33.81
N LYS A 54 -4.96 23.62 33.49
CA LYS A 54 -4.42 23.58 32.13
C LYS A 54 -4.48 22.17 31.57
N GLU A 55 -4.89 22.05 30.31
CA GLU A 55 -4.81 20.75 29.62
C GLU A 55 -3.36 20.34 29.41
N VAL A 56 -3.09 19.07 29.60
CA VAL A 56 -1.79 18.45 29.34
C VAL A 56 -1.97 17.37 28.30
N TRP A 57 -1.21 17.50 27.20
CA TRP A 57 -1.30 16.58 26.08
C TRP A 57 -0.01 15.78 25.91
N ASN A 58 -0.12 14.52 25.50
CA ASN A 58 0.90 13.84 24.71
C ASN A 58 0.63 14.23 23.26
N SER A 59 1.24 15.34 22.83
CA SER A 59 0.90 16.01 21.58
C SER A 59 1.51 15.36 20.34
N GLU A 60 2.43 14.39 20.53
CA GLU A 60 2.91 13.50 19.49
C GLU A 60 3.30 12.15 20.10
N GLU A 61 2.61 11.11 19.69
CA GLU A 61 2.93 9.73 20.04
C GLU A 61 2.98 8.90 18.77
N GLN A 62 3.76 7.86 18.78
CA GLN A 62 3.83 6.92 17.68
C GLN A 62 2.79 5.82 17.90
N ALA A 63 1.96 5.56 16.89
CA ALA A 63 1.28 4.30 16.83
C ALA A 63 2.34 3.21 16.81
N THR A 64 2.25 2.32 17.75
CA THR A 64 3.27 1.29 17.93
C THR A 64 3.10 0.16 16.93
N PHE A 65 4.06 -0.74 16.89
CA PHE A 65 4.09 -1.93 16.03
C PHE A 65 2.88 -2.84 16.26
N SER A 66 1.71 -2.34 16.03
CA SER A 66 0.48 -3.07 16.26
C SER A 66 0.13 -4.07 15.16
N ASN A 67 1.03 -4.25 14.22
CA ASN A 67 0.87 -5.08 13.06
C ASN A 67 0.84 -6.57 13.38
N SER A 68 -0.27 -7.05 13.78
CA SER A 68 -0.49 -8.46 14.03
C SER A 68 -1.03 -9.23 12.84
N ALA A 69 -1.33 -8.59 11.71
CA ALA A 69 -1.83 -9.26 10.51
C ALA A 69 -0.84 -10.26 9.94
N PHE A 70 0.41 -9.85 9.90
CA PHE A 70 1.48 -10.65 9.33
C PHE A 70 2.22 -11.49 10.37
N ARG A 71 2.08 -11.13 11.62
CA ARG A 71 2.66 -11.78 12.79
C ARG A 71 1.56 -12.00 13.79
N PRO A 72 0.61 -12.82 13.46
CA PRO A 72 -0.53 -12.96 14.33
C PRO A 72 -0.05 -13.40 15.70
N SER A 73 -0.48 -12.66 16.68
CA SER A 73 -0.55 -13.13 18.03
C SER A 73 -1.60 -14.25 18.13
N THR A 74 -1.58 -15.13 17.16
CA THR A 74 -2.61 -16.16 16.95
C THR A 74 -2.35 -17.40 17.75
N THR A 75 -1.27 -17.43 18.49
CA THR A 75 -0.94 -18.59 19.30
C THR A 75 -1.05 -18.25 20.77
N ASP A 76 -1.54 -19.17 21.58
CA ASP A 76 -1.42 -19.13 23.04
C ASP A 76 0.03 -19.06 23.51
N LYS A 77 0.96 -19.28 22.61
CA LYS A 77 2.38 -19.11 22.85
C LYS A 77 2.72 -17.63 22.73
N ALA A 78 3.34 -17.08 23.74
CA ALA A 78 3.91 -15.74 23.70
C ALA A 78 4.72 -15.58 22.42
N PRO A 79 4.61 -14.43 21.71
CA PRO A 79 5.37 -14.22 20.48
C PRO A 79 6.85 -14.45 20.77
N THR A 80 7.48 -15.31 19.99
CA THR A 80 8.93 -15.58 20.11
C THR A 80 9.77 -14.42 19.62
N VAL A 81 9.11 -13.39 19.03
CA VAL A 81 9.73 -12.20 18.50
C VAL A 81 9.01 -10.99 19.08
N GLU A 82 9.73 -10.10 19.72
CA GLU A 82 9.21 -8.86 20.26
C GLU A 82 8.57 -8.02 19.16
N GLY A 83 7.43 -7.40 19.48
CA GLY A 83 6.66 -6.59 18.52
C GLY A 83 5.92 -7.37 17.44
N THR A 84 5.87 -8.67 17.51
CA THR A 84 5.14 -9.52 16.53
C THR A 84 3.85 -10.11 17.07
N GLY A 85 3.34 -9.58 18.13
CA GLY A 85 2.11 -10.04 18.73
C GLY A 85 1.35 -8.91 19.38
N ILE A 86 0.36 -9.28 20.18
CA ILE A 86 -0.45 -8.30 20.90
C ILE A 86 0.28 -7.71 22.12
N GLY A 87 1.22 -8.43 22.74
CA GLY A 87 1.89 -8.05 23.97
C GLY A 87 3.35 -7.65 23.81
N GLY A 88 3.89 -6.92 24.76
CA GLY A 88 5.26 -6.42 24.83
C GLY A 88 5.47 -5.05 24.17
N SER A 89 6.69 -4.56 24.31
CA SER A 89 7.12 -3.32 23.68
C SER A 89 7.01 -3.41 22.15
N GLY A 90 6.52 -2.38 21.52
CA GLY A 90 6.29 -2.35 20.07
C GLY A 90 5.07 -3.17 19.63
N SER A 91 4.15 -3.51 20.50
CA SER A 91 2.96 -4.29 20.22
C SER A 91 1.68 -3.52 20.46
N ALA A 92 0.54 -4.14 20.18
CA ALA A 92 -0.78 -3.51 20.36
C ALA A 92 -1.06 -3.09 21.80
N LEU A 93 -0.68 -3.89 22.79
CA LEU A 93 -0.91 -3.56 24.20
C LEU A 93 -0.11 -2.36 24.69
N GLU A 94 0.99 -2.05 24.05
CA GLU A 94 1.74 -0.81 24.33
C GLU A 94 0.87 0.43 24.15
N MET A 95 -0.08 0.41 23.21
CA MET A 95 -1.03 1.52 23.02
C MET A 95 -1.85 1.78 24.28
N GLY A 96 -2.40 0.73 24.87
CA GLY A 96 -3.13 0.81 26.13
C GLY A 96 -2.24 1.19 27.32
N ASN A 97 -1.03 0.59 27.39
CA ASN A 97 -0.05 0.94 28.42
C ASN A 97 0.31 2.43 28.39
N THR A 98 0.53 2.97 27.19
CA THR A 98 0.87 4.38 26.97
C THR A 98 -0.23 5.30 27.46
N VAL A 99 -1.49 5.03 27.10
CA VAL A 99 -2.62 5.88 27.51
C VAL A 99 -2.84 5.80 29.03
N ILE A 100 -2.87 4.61 29.60
CA ILE A 100 -3.07 4.43 31.05
C ILE A 100 -1.95 5.15 31.83
N LYS A 101 -0.69 4.93 31.45
CA LYS A 101 0.44 5.56 32.12
C LYS A 101 0.43 7.07 31.99
N SER A 102 0.19 7.57 30.78
CA SER A 102 0.10 9.02 30.52
C SER A 102 -0.96 9.69 31.38
N PHE A 103 -2.11 9.05 31.52
CA PHE A 103 -3.21 9.62 32.32
C PHE A 103 -2.98 9.47 33.83
N VAL A 104 -2.60 8.28 34.30
CA VAL A 104 -2.44 8.01 35.74
C VAL A 104 -1.24 8.74 36.31
N GLU A 105 -0.12 8.78 35.61
CA GLU A 105 1.10 9.39 36.13
C GLU A 105 1.22 10.90 35.87
N SER A 106 0.70 11.41 34.76
CA SER A 106 0.95 12.78 34.33
C SER A 106 -0.29 13.56 33.87
N ARG A 107 -1.49 12.99 34.03
CA ARG A 107 -2.77 13.64 33.68
C ARG A 107 -2.88 14.13 32.25
N ARG A 108 -2.20 13.50 31.31
CA ARG A 108 -2.38 13.80 29.91
C ARG A 108 -3.76 13.33 29.45
N GLY A 109 -4.62 14.31 29.16
CA GLY A 109 -6.00 14.07 28.74
C GLY A 109 -6.13 13.70 27.25
N HIS A 110 -5.10 13.98 26.46
CA HIS A 110 -5.04 13.68 25.05
C HIS A 110 -3.75 12.93 24.71
N VAL A 111 -3.86 11.97 23.83
CA VAL A 111 -2.72 11.28 23.21
C VAL A 111 -2.93 11.30 21.70
N ILE A 112 -2.06 12.01 20.98
CA ILE A 112 -2.16 12.23 19.55
C ILE A 112 -1.19 11.29 18.85
N TYR A 113 -1.73 10.27 18.20
CA TYR A 113 -0.94 9.28 17.47
C TYR A 113 -0.70 9.69 16.02
N GLN A 114 0.50 9.39 15.52
CA GLN A 114 0.90 9.65 14.15
C GLN A 114 1.56 8.41 13.50
N PRO A 115 1.18 8.15 12.23
CA PRO A 115 -0.10 8.49 11.61
C PRO A 115 -1.21 7.53 12.06
N VAL A 116 -2.45 7.95 11.97
CA VAL A 116 -3.59 7.04 12.19
C VAL A 116 -3.71 6.08 11.00
N ILE A 117 -3.63 6.62 9.78
CA ILE A 117 -3.64 5.83 8.55
C ILE A 117 -2.28 6.01 7.88
N GLY A 118 -1.60 4.91 7.61
CA GLY A 118 -0.33 4.87 6.93
C GLY A 118 -0.43 4.16 5.58
N SER A 119 0.23 4.70 4.57
CA SER A 119 0.36 4.09 3.25
C SER A 119 1.83 3.76 2.90
N TYR A 120 2.63 3.54 3.91
CA TYR A 120 4.03 3.19 3.73
C TYR A 120 4.16 1.75 3.24
N TYR A 121 5.02 1.55 2.26
CA TYR A 121 5.36 0.21 1.81
C TYR A 121 6.19 -0.53 2.86
N GLU A 122 6.14 -1.84 2.83
CA GLU A 122 6.99 -2.69 3.62
C GLU A 122 8.46 -2.31 3.41
N GLY A 123 9.20 -2.23 4.51
CA GLY A 123 10.58 -1.77 4.49
C GLY A 123 10.78 -0.28 4.27
N ALA A 124 9.73 0.50 4.10
CA ALA A 124 9.82 1.96 4.14
C ALA A 124 10.00 2.44 5.58
N GLN A 125 10.66 3.58 5.74
CA GLN A 125 10.79 4.22 7.04
C GLN A 125 9.39 4.53 7.58
N TYR A 126 9.18 4.22 8.86
CA TYR A 126 7.90 4.44 9.57
C TYR A 126 6.72 3.55 9.17
N SER A 127 6.92 2.52 8.36
CA SER A 127 5.86 1.57 8.01
C SER A 127 5.23 0.83 9.21
N PHE A 128 5.69 1.10 10.40
CA PHE A 128 5.27 0.47 11.65
C PHE A 128 4.45 1.40 12.55
N LYS A 129 4.25 2.65 12.18
CA LYS A 129 3.63 3.66 13.04
C LYS A 129 2.13 3.86 12.80
N GLU A 130 1.50 3.10 11.93
CA GLU A 130 0.10 3.25 11.61
C GLU A 130 -0.83 2.42 12.50
N LEU A 131 -2.06 2.89 12.72
CA LEU A 131 -3.16 2.13 13.31
C LEU A 131 -4.01 1.43 12.25
N VAL A 132 -4.01 1.99 11.06
CA VAL A 132 -4.63 1.42 9.87
C VAL A 132 -3.61 1.47 8.75
N SER A 133 -3.23 0.30 8.24
CA SER A 133 -2.38 0.19 7.07
C SER A 133 -3.22 0.30 5.81
N ALA A 134 -2.95 1.31 4.98
CA ALA A 134 -3.61 1.55 3.71
C ALA A 134 -2.56 1.61 2.58
N ARG A 135 -1.71 0.60 2.52
CA ARG A 135 -0.68 0.48 1.49
C ARG A 135 -1.35 0.31 0.14
N ASP A 136 -0.81 0.96 -0.86
CA ASP A 136 -1.43 1.03 -2.18
C ASP A 136 -2.90 1.53 -2.11
N PRO A 137 -3.13 2.79 -1.68
CA PRO A 137 -4.47 3.29 -1.35
C PRO A 137 -5.43 3.28 -2.53
N TRP A 138 -4.94 3.25 -3.76
CA TRP A 138 -5.72 3.08 -4.97
C TRP A 138 -6.39 1.70 -5.10
N SER A 139 -5.88 0.68 -4.36
CA SER A 139 -6.50 -0.66 -4.34
C SER A 139 -7.71 -0.75 -3.44
N GLY A 140 -7.87 0.20 -2.52
CA GLY A 140 -8.88 0.14 -1.48
C GLY A 140 -8.56 -0.88 -0.37
N TRP A 141 -7.38 -1.53 -0.42
CA TRP A 141 -6.97 -2.43 0.63
C TRP A 141 -6.64 -1.65 1.91
N MET A 142 -7.22 -2.08 3.00
CA MET A 142 -6.94 -1.56 4.34
C MET A 142 -6.83 -2.70 5.33
N HIS A 143 -5.86 -2.59 6.22
CA HIS A 143 -5.68 -3.50 7.34
C HIS A 143 -5.78 -2.71 8.64
N TYR A 144 -6.61 -3.19 9.56
CA TYR A 144 -6.75 -2.60 10.90
C TYR A 144 -5.75 -3.26 11.83
N ASP A 145 -4.81 -2.48 12.34
CA ASP A 145 -3.84 -2.96 13.30
C ASP A 145 -4.48 -3.15 14.69
N ALA A 146 -4.01 -4.12 15.43
CA ALA A 146 -4.59 -4.48 16.72
C ALA A 146 -4.56 -3.33 17.75
N GLY A 147 -3.60 -2.41 17.63
CA GLY A 147 -3.52 -1.21 18.48
C GLY A 147 -4.77 -0.32 18.41
N LEU A 148 -5.42 -0.23 17.27
CA LEU A 148 -6.69 0.48 17.12
C LEU A 148 -7.76 -0.12 18.02
N LEU A 149 -7.82 -1.45 18.12
CA LEU A 149 -8.81 -2.17 18.93
C LEU A 149 -8.51 -2.09 20.41
N ILE A 150 -7.24 -1.95 20.80
CA ILE A 150 -6.87 -1.66 22.19
C ILE A 150 -7.33 -0.25 22.57
N LEU A 151 -7.11 0.74 21.69
CA LEU A 151 -7.60 2.11 21.93
C LEU A 151 -9.13 2.18 21.98
N ALA A 152 -9.82 1.29 21.29
CA ALA A 152 -11.27 1.21 21.33
C ALA A 152 -11.81 0.91 22.75
N HIS A 153 -11.06 0.21 23.60
CA HIS A 153 -11.42 0.03 25.01
C HIS A 153 -11.50 1.36 25.76
N ILE A 154 -10.72 2.34 25.35
CA ILE A 154 -10.74 3.66 25.98
C ILE A 154 -11.83 4.52 25.33
N SER A 155 -11.82 4.66 24.03
CA SER A 155 -12.76 5.54 23.32
C SER A 155 -14.22 5.13 23.46
N LYS A 156 -14.51 3.83 23.61
CA LYS A 156 -15.87 3.31 23.79
C LYS A 156 -16.40 3.51 25.20
N PHE A 157 -15.54 3.42 26.21
CA PHE A 157 -15.94 3.37 27.61
C PHE A 157 -15.54 4.59 28.44
N ALA A 158 -14.84 5.57 27.85
CA ALA A 158 -14.64 6.90 28.39
C ALA A 158 -15.70 7.83 27.79
N VAL A 159 -16.73 8.13 28.57
CA VAL A 159 -17.93 8.83 28.08
C VAL A 159 -17.75 10.33 28.17
N THR A 160 -18.01 11.06 27.10
CA THR A 160 -18.10 12.53 27.10
C THR A 160 -19.09 13.00 28.17
N GLY A 161 -18.71 13.99 28.96
CA GLY A 161 -19.45 14.48 30.13
C GLY A 161 -18.98 13.87 31.45
N TRP A 162 -17.96 12.99 31.41
CA TRP A 162 -17.32 12.50 32.63
C TRP A 162 -16.10 13.34 33.05
N GLU A 163 -15.85 14.41 32.34
CA GLU A 163 -14.82 15.37 32.67
C GLU A 163 -15.13 16.09 33.99
N ASN A 164 -14.11 16.62 34.61
CA ASN A 164 -14.27 17.33 35.85
C ASN A 164 -14.91 18.72 35.63
N GLU A 165 -16.13 18.94 36.13
CA GLU A 165 -16.87 20.20 35.95
C GLU A 165 -16.20 21.40 36.65
N THR A 166 -15.36 21.16 37.66
CA THR A 166 -14.64 22.20 38.38
C THR A 166 -13.27 22.49 37.79
N ASN A 167 -12.90 21.82 36.74
CA ASN A 167 -11.60 21.95 36.07
C ASN A 167 -11.83 21.84 34.55
N THR A 168 -11.49 22.88 33.83
CA THR A 168 -11.71 23.01 32.39
C THR A 168 -10.60 22.39 31.54
N ALA A 169 -9.55 21.89 32.20
CA ALA A 169 -8.44 21.22 31.54
C ALA A 169 -8.82 19.87 30.86
N GLY A 170 -10.11 19.56 30.74
CA GLY A 170 -10.57 18.36 30.04
C GLY A 170 -10.23 17.07 30.76
N ILE A 171 -9.91 17.12 32.05
CA ILE A 171 -9.50 15.93 32.78
C ILE A 171 -10.68 15.08 33.13
N TRP A 172 -10.64 13.87 32.68
CA TRP A 172 -11.59 12.84 33.09
C TRP A 172 -11.55 12.58 34.58
N ARG A 173 -12.70 12.32 35.18
CA ARG A 173 -12.76 11.96 36.59
C ARG A 173 -12.08 10.64 36.85
N SER A 174 -10.81 10.70 37.16
CA SER A 174 -10.06 9.54 37.60
C SER A 174 -10.44 9.13 39.01
N VAL A 175 -10.61 7.84 39.23
CA VAL A 175 -10.70 7.25 40.56
C VAL A 175 -9.30 6.81 40.96
N ALA A 176 -8.54 7.66 41.60
CA ALA A 176 -7.13 7.44 41.91
C ALA A 176 -6.91 6.16 42.74
N SER A 177 -7.82 5.86 43.67
CA SER A 177 -7.76 4.63 44.50
C SER A 177 -8.04 3.35 43.71
N ALA A 178 -8.51 3.46 42.48
CA ALA A 178 -8.80 2.35 41.55
C ALA A 178 -8.10 2.57 40.20
N SER A 179 -6.92 3.20 40.22
CA SER A 179 -6.07 3.39 39.06
C SER A 179 -4.62 3.19 39.45
N LYS A 180 -3.88 2.47 38.59
CA LYS A 180 -2.48 2.14 38.81
C LYS A 180 -1.78 1.97 37.47
N ALA A 181 -0.65 2.62 37.31
CA ALA A 181 0.24 2.42 36.19
C ALA A 181 1.47 1.64 36.64
N SER A 182 1.74 0.52 36.01
CA SER A 182 2.90 -0.34 36.28
C SER A 182 3.78 -0.57 35.07
N ALA A 183 3.30 -0.18 33.90
CA ALA A 183 4.09 -0.26 32.68
C ALA A 183 5.35 0.63 32.79
N VAL A 184 6.47 0.10 32.33
CA VAL A 184 7.78 0.75 32.45
C VAL A 184 8.07 1.53 31.19
N GLN A 185 8.47 2.79 31.34
CA GLN A 185 9.03 3.57 30.25
C GLN A 185 10.37 2.97 29.83
N GLY A 186 10.49 2.62 28.55
CA GLY A 186 11.73 2.12 28.00
C GLY A 186 12.83 3.18 27.93
N THR A 187 14.04 2.76 27.64
CA THR A 187 15.21 3.65 27.48
C THR A 187 15.12 4.53 26.24
N THR A 188 14.40 4.08 25.23
CA THR A 188 14.01 4.92 24.09
C THR A 188 12.73 5.65 24.44
N SER A 189 12.56 6.87 23.95
CA SER A 189 11.48 7.78 24.34
C SER A 189 10.05 7.25 24.18
N ASN A 190 9.85 6.19 23.42
CA ASN A 190 8.53 5.80 22.96
C ASN A 190 8.08 4.40 23.42
N ALA A 191 8.93 3.63 24.04
CA ALA A 191 8.57 2.28 24.44
C ALA A 191 7.94 2.28 25.84
N VAL A 192 6.75 1.71 25.98
CA VAL A 192 6.09 1.47 27.26
C VAL A 192 5.77 -0.01 27.38
N ASP A 193 6.56 -0.71 28.19
CA ASP A 193 6.49 -2.17 28.34
C ASP A 193 5.78 -2.55 29.64
N GLY A 194 4.72 -3.35 29.52
CA GLY A 194 3.98 -3.89 30.65
C GLY A 194 4.39 -5.31 31.02
N ARG A 195 5.31 -5.96 30.32
CA ARG A 195 5.72 -7.37 30.55
C ARG A 195 6.37 -7.64 31.89
N GLY A 196 6.83 -6.62 32.56
CA GLY A 196 7.36 -6.74 33.92
C GLY A 196 6.35 -7.21 34.99
N GLY A 197 5.10 -7.40 34.63
CA GLY A 197 4.12 -8.15 35.43
C GLY A 197 3.41 -7.38 36.53
N GLY A 198 3.26 -6.07 36.41
CA GLY A 198 2.46 -5.28 37.36
C GLY A 198 1.02 -5.01 36.88
N GLU A 199 0.14 -4.70 37.82
CA GLU A 199 -1.22 -4.29 37.47
C GLU A 199 -1.19 -2.92 36.77
N ASN A 200 -1.85 -2.83 35.63
CA ASN A 200 -1.94 -1.62 34.84
C ASN A 200 -3.41 -1.34 34.47
N TYR A 201 -4.02 -0.38 35.15
CA TYR A 201 -5.43 -0.06 34.95
C TYR A 201 -5.75 1.38 35.30
N MET A 202 -6.79 1.93 34.69
CA MET A 202 -7.38 3.20 35.05
C MET A 202 -8.89 3.09 35.15
N THR A 203 -9.44 3.78 36.15
CA THR A 203 -10.89 3.87 36.38
C THR A 203 -11.36 5.29 36.19
N LEU A 204 -12.39 5.46 35.38
CA LEU A 204 -13.11 6.68 35.12
C LEU A 204 -14.53 6.54 35.68
N ALA A 205 -15.10 7.58 36.24
CA ALA A 205 -16.42 7.57 36.81
C ALA A 205 -17.24 8.77 36.39
N ALA A 206 -18.54 8.57 36.20
CA ALA A 206 -19.50 9.63 35.97
C ALA A 206 -19.57 10.62 37.14
N PRO A 207 -19.78 11.92 36.88
CA PRO A 207 -19.99 12.93 37.95
C PRO A 207 -21.11 12.53 38.90
N THR A 208 -22.16 11.94 38.40
CA THR A 208 -23.33 11.46 39.17
C THR A 208 -23.06 10.20 39.97
N LYS A 209 -21.93 9.55 39.75
CA LYS A 209 -21.50 8.29 40.38
C LYS A 209 -22.40 7.09 40.09
N ASP A 210 -23.23 7.15 39.08
CA ASP A 210 -24.11 6.09 38.63
C ASP A 210 -23.49 5.16 37.59
N ASN A 211 -22.37 5.56 37.00
CA ASN A 211 -21.60 4.76 36.04
C ASN A 211 -20.09 4.92 36.26
N PHE A 212 -19.37 3.89 35.84
CA PHE A 212 -17.92 3.87 35.78
C PHE A 212 -17.42 2.89 34.71
N SER A 213 -16.16 3.05 34.30
CA SER A 213 -15.42 2.10 33.47
C SER A 213 -14.00 1.94 34.00
N THR A 214 -13.53 0.71 34.08
CA THR A 214 -12.14 0.38 34.41
C THR A 214 -11.51 -0.32 33.23
N VAL A 215 -10.52 0.31 32.63
CA VAL A 215 -9.71 -0.27 31.55
C VAL A 215 -8.48 -0.89 32.18
N ILE A 216 -8.21 -2.15 31.85
CA ILE A 216 -7.12 -2.96 32.39
C ILE A 216 -6.31 -3.52 31.22
N VAL A 217 -4.99 -3.38 31.29
CA VAL A 217 -4.08 -4.01 30.32
C VAL A 217 -3.22 -5.03 31.08
N ASN A 218 -3.37 -6.28 30.74
CA ASN A 218 -2.49 -7.35 31.20
C ASN A 218 -1.49 -7.72 30.09
N ASP A 219 -0.37 -7.07 30.09
CA ASP A 219 0.74 -7.30 29.16
C ASP A 219 1.73 -8.33 29.70
N SER A 220 1.32 -9.18 30.62
CA SER A 220 2.14 -10.26 31.16
C SER A 220 1.77 -11.62 30.54
N GLU A 221 2.63 -12.60 30.77
CA GLU A 221 2.37 -14.00 30.37
C GLU A 221 1.50 -14.76 31.38
N TYR A 222 1.03 -14.09 32.42
CA TYR A 222 0.25 -14.71 33.50
C TYR A 222 -1.16 -14.17 33.57
N PRO A 223 -2.17 -15.02 33.88
CA PRO A 223 -3.51 -14.54 34.18
C PRO A 223 -3.50 -13.77 35.50
N MET A 224 -4.25 -12.69 35.55
CA MET A 224 -4.47 -11.87 36.73
C MET A 224 -5.90 -11.98 37.20
N THR A 225 -6.13 -12.06 38.52
CA THR A 225 -7.48 -12.03 39.10
C THR A 225 -7.70 -10.70 39.79
N TYR A 226 -8.79 -10.05 39.43
CA TYR A 226 -9.19 -8.78 40.02
C TYR A 226 -10.43 -8.94 40.86
N THR A 227 -10.48 -8.17 41.95
CA THR A 227 -11.71 -7.95 42.72
C THR A 227 -12.04 -6.47 42.72
N LEU A 228 -13.30 -6.14 42.47
CA LEU A 228 -13.76 -4.77 42.36
C LEU A 228 -14.94 -4.57 43.35
N GLN A 229 -14.82 -3.49 44.12
CA GLN A 229 -15.89 -3.07 45.03
C GLN A 229 -16.39 -1.68 44.61
N THR A 230 -17.70 -1.54 44.48
CA THR A 230 -18.34 -0.31 44.01
C THR A 230 -18.72 0.62 45.16
N LYS A 231 -17.81 0.85 46.11
CA LYS A 231 -18.03 1.73 47.26
C LYS A 231 -18.31 3.15 46.79
N ASN A 232 -19.28 3.79 47.44
CA ASN A 232 -19.73 5.17 47.18
C ASN A 232 -20.25 5.43 45.76
N MET A 233 -20.49 4.40 44.98
CA MET A 233 -21.22 4.48 43.71
C MET A 233 -22.72 4.45 43.94
N LYS A 234 -23.48 5.07 43.07
CA LYS A 234 -24.94 5.07 43.04
C LYS A 234 -25.50 4.16 41.97
N LEU A 235 -24.91 2.96 41.82
CA LEU A 235 -25.37 1.99 40.83
C LEU A 235 -26.79 1.53 41.15
N LYS A 236 -27.56 1.17 40.11
CA LYS A 236 -28.85 0.51 40.29
C LYS A 236 -28.63 -0.84 40.99
N ALA A 237 -29.55 -1.24 41.86
CA ALA A 237 -29.40 -2.43 42.74
C ALA A 237 -29.20 -3.74 41.96
N ASP A 238 -29.74 -3.82 40.77
CA ASP A 238 -29.67 -4.98 39.86
C ASP A 238 -28.62 -4.87 38.78
N ARG A 239 -27.78 -3.83 38.86
CA ARG A 239 -26.79 -3.55 37.80
C ARG A 239 -25.71 -4.64 37.73
N LYS A 240 -25.65 -5.32 36.61
CA LYS A 240 -24.53 -6.16 36.25
C LYS A 240 -23.44 -5.33 35.60
N LEU A 241 -22.21 -5.72 35.82
CA LEU A 241 -21.09 -5.13 35.10
C LEU A 241 -20.82 -5.99 33.87
N GLU A 242 -20.47 -5.31 32.77
CA GLU A 242 -20.04 -5.97 31.56
C GLU A 242 -18.53 -6.08 31.52
N LEU A 243 -18.02 -7.26 31.16
CA LEU A 243 -16.59 -7.54 30.95
C LEU A 243 -16.33 -7.67 29.46
N TRP A 244 -15.61 -6.72 28.92
CA TRP A 244 -15.22 -6.66 27.52
C TRP A 244 -13.74 -7.02 27.37
N GLU A 245 -13.40 -7.85 26.39
CA GLU A 245 -12.03 -8.36 26.19
C GLU A 245 -11.57 -8.14 24.74
N THR A 246 -10.30 -7.73 24.59
CA THR A 246 -9.52 -7.84 23.35
C THR A 246 -8.25 -8.62 23.66
N ARG A 247 -8.01 -9.70 22.94
CA ARG A 247 -6.83 -10.53 23.06
C ARG A 247 -6.48 -11.20 21.73
N ALA A 248 -5.33 -11.83 21.66
CA ALA A 248 -4.95 -12.64 20.51
C ALA A 248 -5.97 -13.74 20.23
N ALA A 249 -6.11 -14.12 18.98
CA ALA A 249 -6.90 -15.28 18.59
C ALA A 249 -6.31 -16.57 19.18
N ASP A 250 -7.17 -17.53 19.47
CA ASP A 250 -6.75 -18.84 19.98
C ASP A 250 -6.17 -19.71 18.86
N GLU A 251 -6.79 -19.67 17.69
CA GLU A 251 -6.32 -20.39 16.50
C GLU A 251 -6.62 -19.57 15.24
N GLY A 252 -5.61 -19.08 14.59
CA GLY A 252 -5.66 -18.66 13.18
C GLY A 252 -6.52 -17.49 12.76
N ALA A 253 -7.60 -17.15 13.45
CA ALA A 253 -8.43 -16.02 13.06
C ALA A 253 -8.08 -14.79 13.89
N PHE A 254 -7.42 -13.85 13.21
CA PHE A 254 -6.91 -12.61 13.76
C PHE A 254 -7.92 -11.79 14.57
N ASN A 255 -9.18 -11.84 14.20
CA ASN A 255 -10.25 -10.98 14.69
C ASN A 255 -11.21 -11.65 15.66
N GLU A 256 -10.98 -12.89 16.04
CA GLU A 256 -11.96 -13.64 16.84
C GLU A 256 -12.22 -13.08 18.23
N ASN A 257 -11.25 -12.46 18.83
CA ASN A 257 -11.28 -12.05 20.23
C ASN A 257 -11.15 -10.54 20.44
N TYR A 258 -11.60 -9.73 19.48
CA TYR A 258 -11.53 -8.28 19.60
C TYR A 258 -12.86 -7.67 20.04
N MET A 259 -12.79 -6.78 21.07
CA MET A 259 -13.92 -6.02 21.59
C MET A 259 -15.15 -6.86 21.88
N LYS A 260 -14.96 -8.04 22.47
CA LYS A 260 -16.06 -8.96 22.84
C LYS A 260 -16.54 -8.72 24.26
N CYS A 261 -17.84 -8.61 24.44
CA CYS A 261 -18.47 -8.77 25.76
C CYS A 261 -18.45 -10.26 26.12
N ILE A 262 -17.50 -10.65 26.97
CA ILE A 262 -17.28 -12.07 27.31
C ILE A 262 -18.06 -12.52 28.52
N GLN A 263 -18.49 -11.60 29.38
CA GLN A 263 -19.19 -11.97 30.62
C GLN A 263 -20.01 -10.80 31.17
N GLU A 264 -21.15 -11.10 31.78
CA GLU A 264 -21.82 -10.22 32.71
C GLU A 264 -21.48 -10.65 34.15
N LEU A 265 -20.99 -9.71 34.92
CA LEU A 265 -20.57 -9.94 36.29
C LEU A 265 -21.67 -9.54 37.27
N SER A 266 -21.92 -10.40 38.25
CA SER A 266 -22.77 -10.11 39.39
C SER A 266 -21.91 -10.00 40.66
N ALA A 267 -22.26 -9.09 41.56
CA ALA A 267 -21.61 -9.00 42.85
C ALA A 267 -21.93 -10.23 43.73
N ASP A 268 -20.98 -10.56 44.58
CA ASP A 268 -21.25 -11.51 45.69
C ASP A 268 -22.08 -10.84 46.80
N SER A 269 -22.36 -11.57 47.87
CA SER A 269 -23.14 -11.08 49.05
C SER A 269 -22.49 -9.89 49.74
N ASN A 270 -21.21 -9.58 49.49
CA ASN A 270 -20.47 -8.45 50.05
C ASN A 270 -20.36 -7.29 49.06
N GLY A 271 -21.01 -7.37 47.92
CA GLY A 271 -20.92 -6.36 46.86
C GLY A 271 -19.59 -6.36 46.09
N VAL A 272 -18.90 -7.50 46.05
CA VAL A 272 -17.62 -7.67 45.37
C VAL A 272 -17.82 -8.40 44.05
N TYR A 273 -17.28 -7.84 42.98
CA TYR A 273 -17.19 -8.47 41.65
C TYR A 273 -15.80 -9.08 41.49
N SER A 274 -15.73 -10.32 41.05
CA SER A 274 -14.46 -11.02 40.82
C SER A 274 -14.41 -11.52 39.40
N PHE A 275 -13.26 -11.30 38.72
CA PHE A 275 -13.05 -11.74 37.35
C PHE A 275 -11.57 -11.98 37.07
N ALA A 276 -11.29 -12.77 36.06
CA ALA A 276 -9.94 -13.05 35.60
C ALA A 276 -9.66 -12.26 34.32
N VAL A 277 -8.44 -11.74 34.19
CA VAL A 277 -7.88 -11.12 32.99
C VAL A 277 -6.79 -12.01 32.45
N LYS A 278 -6.97 -12.47 31.23
CA LYS A 278 -6.02 -13.40 30.58
C LYS A 278 -4.67 -12.73 30.27
N PRO A 279 -3.61 -13.53 30.08
CA PRO A 279 -2.34 -13.01 29.58
C PRO A 279 -2.53 -12.29 28.23
N ASN A 280 -1.72 -11.30 27.97
CA ASN A 280 -1.69 -10.57 26.71
C ASN A 280 -3.08 -10.11 26.26
N SER A 281 -3.81 -9.41 27.14
CA SER A 281 -5.14 -8.91 26.85
C SER A 281 -5.40 -7.51 27.39
N ALA A 282 -6.31 -6.80 26.75
CA ALA A 282 -6.94 -5.61 27.28
C ALA A 282 -8.39 -5.93 27.66
N VAL A 283 -8.83 -5.44 28.81
CA VAL A 283 -10.16 -5.69 29.33
C VAL A 283 -10.78 -4.40 29.82
N THR A 284 -12.05 -4.20 29.58
CA THR A 284 -12.83 -3.15 30.23
C THR A 284 -13.96 -3.77 31.05
N VAL A 285 -14.03 -3.36 32.32
CA VAL A 285 -15.18 -3.62 33.20
C VAL A 285 -15.98 -2.34 33.31
N THR A 286 -17.25 -2.38 32.96
CA THR A 286 -18.09 -1.19 32.94
C THR A 286 -19.45 -1.43 33.50
N SER A 287 -20.02 -0.40 34.11
CA SER A 287 -21.42 -0.35 34.49
C SER A 287 -22.32 0.34 33.45
N LEU A 288 -21.74 0.81 32.35
CA LEU A 288 -22.49 1.35 31.21
C LEU A 288 -23.38 0.24 30.63
N ASP A 289 -24.57 0.64 30.20
CA ASP A 289 -25.40 -0.20 29.38
C ASP A 289 -25.06 0.04 27.91
N VAL A 290 -24.27 -0.85 27.36
CA VAL A 290 -23.85 -0.82 25.95
C VAL A 290 -24.48 -1.97 25.17
N SER A 291 -25.66 -2.41 25.61
CA SER A 291 -26.40 -3.55 25.03
C SER A 291 -26.59 -3.41 23.51
N ASP A 292 -26.89 -2.21 23.03
CA ASP A 292 -27.08 -1.93 21.61
C ASP A 292 -25.78 -2.06 20.78
N SER A 293 -24.64 -2.13 21.45
CA SER A 293 -23.36 -2.30 20.82
C SER A 293 -22.69 -3.64 21.14
N LYS A 294 -23.37 -4.56 21.81
CA LYS A 294 -22.91 -5.95 22.00
C LYS A 294 -22.80 -6.71 20.67
N GLU A 295 -23.51 -6.25 19.67
CA GLU A 295 -23.44 -6.77 18.31
C GLU A 295 -22.11 -6.45 17.61
N HIS A 296 -21.28 -5.58 18.19
CA HIS A 296 -19.90 -5.33 17.71
C HIS A 296 -18.93 -6.47 18.05
N THR A 297 -19.43 -7.65 18.18
CA THR A 297 -18.66 -8.87 18.00
C THR A 297 -18.50 -9.21 16.51
N GLU A 298 -18.81 -8.28 15.63
CA GLU A 298 -18.60 -8.47 14.21
C GLU A 298 -17.13 -8.74 13.93
N ALA A 299 -16.90 -9.69 13.04
CA ALA A 299 -15.58 -9.92 12.49
C ALA A 299 -15.04 -8.62 11.90
N MET A 300 -13.74 -8.37 12.03
CA MET A 300 -13.08 -7.31 11.31
C MET A 300 -13.43 -7.41 9.84
N PRO A 301 -13.60 -6.30 9.12
CA PRO A 301 -13.83 -6.35 7.69
C PRO A 301 -12.77 -7.23 7.02
N VAL A 302 -13.22 -8.12 6.14
CA VAL A 302 -12.31 -8.95 5.37
C VAL A 302 -11.48 -8.02 4.49
N GLU A 303 -10.17 -8.17 4.55
CA GLU A 303 -9.27 -7.42 3.69
C GLU A 303 -9.56 -7.70 2.23
N GLY A 304 -9.63 -6.64 1.42
CA GLY A 304 -9.69 -6.76 -0.02
C GLY A 304 -8.37 -7.29 -0.60
N GLU A 305 -8.37 -7.62 -1.87
CA GLU A 305 -7.14 -7.97 -2.57
C GLU A 305 -6.27 -6.70 -2.74
N ARG A 306 -5.02 -6.78 -2.32
CA ARG A 306 -4.06 -5.69 -2.48
C ARG A 306 -3.57 -5.63 -3.92
N THR A 307 -3.80 -4.51 -4.59
CA THR A 307 -3.39 -4.27 -5.96
C THR A 307 -2.31 -3.19 -6.00
N VAL A 308 -1.08 -3.57 -6.27
CA VAL A 308 0.07 -2.63 -6.31
C VAL A 308 -0.05 -1.67 -7.48
N LEU A 309 -0.51 -2.15 -8.64
CA LEU A 309 -0.78 -1.37 -9.85
C LEU A 309 -2.09 -1.84 -10.47
N ASP A 310 -3.08 -0.98 -10.54
CA ASP A 310 -4.30 -1.26 -11.31
C ASP A 310 -4.17 -0.69 -12.73
N THR A 311 -3.64 -1.50 -13.63
CA THR A 311 -3.47 -1.14 -15.03
C THR A 311 -4.79 -1.14 -15.82
N ASP A 312 -5.84 -1.74 -15.28
CA ASP A 312 -7.16 -1.83 -15.92
C ASP A 312 -8.11 -0.68 -15.55
N ALA A 313 -7.99 -0.12 -14.34
CA ALA A 313 -8.96 0.82 -13.78
C ALA A 313 -9.01 2.16 -14.51
N THR A 314 -7.91 2.62 -15.06
CA THR A 314 -7.79 3.96 -15.61
C THR A 314 -7.58 4.01 -17.12
N GLY A 315 -7.16 2.91 -17.74
CA GLY A 315 -6.98 2.79 -19.20
C GLY A 315 -5.74 3.48 -19.79
N ASP A 316 -4.84 4.01 -18.94
CA ASP A 316 -3.64 4.73 -19.43
C ASP A 316 -2.36 3.94 -19.25
N VAL A 317 -2.36 3.02 -18.32
CA VAL A 317 -1.21 2.16 -18.12
C VAL A 317 -1.23 1.07 -19.19
N GLN A 318 -0.12 0.87 -19.86
CA GLN A 318 -0.01 -0.15 -20.88
C GLN A 318 -0.08 -1.54 -20.27
N ASN A 319 -0.75 -2.44 -20.96
CA ASN A 319 -0.83 -3.84 -20.53
C ASN A 319 0.55 -4.51 -20.63
N THR A 320 0.86 -5.38 -19.68
CA THR A 320 2.12 -6.13 -19.65
C THR A 320 2.37 -6.95 -20.91
N GLU A 321 1.32 -7.39 -21.63
CA GLU A 321 1.45 -8.08 -22.91
C GLU A 321 1.96 -7.17 -24.05
N ASP A 322 1.79 -5.85 -23.93
CA ASP A 322 2.25 -4.88 -24.93
C ASP A 322 3.71 -4.44 -24.68
N GLY A 323 4.41 -5.08 -23.74
CA GLY A 323 5.82 -4.81 -23.46
C GLY A 323 6.07 -3.87 -22.29
N TYR A 324 5.05 -3.19 -21.79
CA TYR A 324 5.16 -2.35 -20.60
C TYR A 324 4.84 -3.13 -19.32
N LEU A 325 5.56 -2.82 -18.26
CA LEU A 325 5.14 -3.09 -16.88
C LEU A 325 4.27 -1.94 -16.37
N TYR A 326 4.64 -0.72 -16.75
CA TYR A 326 3.91 0.50 -16.42
C TYR A 326 4.25 1.60 -17.41
N ALA A 327 3.29 2.47 -17.71
CA ALA A 327 3.52 3.70 -18.47
C ALA A 327 2.53 4.77 -18.02
N ASP A 328 3.01 6.02 -17.96
CA ASP A 328 2.20 7.16 -17.60
C ASP A 328 2.68 8.40 -18.36
N ASP A 329 1.78 8.98 -19.15
CA ASP A 329 2.01 10.24 -19.85
C ASP A 329 1.36 11.44 -19.11
N PHE A 330 0.90 11.19 -17.87
CA PHE A 330 0.24 12.15 -16.99
C PHE A 330 -0.98 12.87 -17.58
N GLU A 331 -1.44 12.44 -18.76
CA GLU A 331 -2.60 13.00 -19.47
C GLU A 331 -3.91 12.42 -18.92
N TYR A 332 -4.36 12.89 -17.79
CA TYR A 332 -5.53 12.37 -17.07
C TYR A 332 -6.85 13.01 -17.52
N THR A 333 -6.85 13.78 -18.59
CA THR A 333 -8.04 14.47 -19.11
C THR A 333 -9.16 13.48 -19.45
N GLY A 334 -10.33 13.74 -18.92
CA GLY A 334 -11.53 12.92 -19.17
C GLY A 334 -11.59 11.61 -18.39
N LYS A 335 -10.68 11.37 -17.46
CA LYS A 335 -10.81 10.30 -16.50
C LYS A 335 -11.72 10.69 -15.38
N THR A 336 -12.49 9.74 -14.91
CA THR A 336 -13.43 9.97 -13.83
C THR A 336 -13.30 8.89 -12.76
N VAL A 337 -13.51 9.29 -11.52
CA VAL A 337 -13.57 8.42 -10.36
C VAL A 337 -14.96 8.44 -9.74
N PRO A 338 -15.41 7.38 -9.06
CA PRO A 338 -16.68 7.39 -8.34
C PRO A 338 -16.65 8.42 -7.20
N VAL A 339 -17.77 9.15 -7.03
CA VAL A 339 -17.94 10.07 -5.89
C VAL A 339 -18.39 9.30 -4.67
N LEU A 340 -17.67 9.49 -3.56
CA LEU A 340 -17.98 8.87 -2.27
C LEU A 340 -19.23 9.53 -1.65
N ASP A 341 -20.08 8.73 -1.02
CA ASP A 341 -21.30 9.20 -0.33
C ASP A 341 -21.07 9.68 1.11
N GLY A 342 -19.82 9.64 1.58
CA GLY A 342 -19.43 9.99 2.94
C GLY A 342 -19.88 8.97 4.02
N LYS A 343 -20.44 7.83 3.62
CA LYS A 343 -20.94 6.78 4.52
C LYS A 343 -20.32 5.41 4.23
N GLY A 344 -19.23 5.39 3.48
CA GLY A 344 -18.52 4.17 3.08
C GLY A 344 -19.02 3.55 1.77
N GLY A 345 -19.92 4.20 1.06
CA GLY A 345 -20.42 3.81 -0.25
C GLY A 345 -20.16 4.88 -1.31
N PHE A 346 -20.85 4.73 -2.45
CA PHE A 346 -20.76 5.63 -3.58
C PHE A 346 -22.11 6.25 -3.91
N THR A 347 -22.11 7.53 -4.32
CA THR A 347 -23.32 8.23 -4.73
C THR A 347 -23.93 7.73 -6.05
N GLY A 348 -23.18 6.98 -6.83
CA GLY A 348 -23.52 6.59 -8.20
C GLY A 348 -23.07 7.60 -9.26
N GLU A 349 -22.62 8.78 -8.84
CA GLU A 349 -22.04 9.80 -9.71
C GLU A 349 -20.54 9.59 -9.90
N LYS A 350 -19.96 10.29 -10.86
CA LYS A 350 -18.52 10.30 -11.12
C LYS A 350 -18.02 11.72 -11.24
N GLU A 351 -16.86 11.98 -10.73
CA GLU A 351 -16.14 13.24 -10.87
C GLU A 351 -14.87 13.08 -11.69
N ASP A 352 -14.35 14.18 -12.19
CA ASP A 352 -13.07 14.20 -12.90
C ASP A 352 -11.93 13.79 -11.98
N TYR A 353 -10.99 12.97 -12.49
CA TYR A 353 -9.87 12.46 -11.69
C TYR A 353 -9.02 13.58 -11.10
N ILE A 354 -8.66 14.57 -11.93
CA ILE A 354 -7.82 15.69 -11.50
C ILE A 354 -8.54 16.51 -10.44
N ALA A 355 -9.84 16.77 -10.64
CA ALA A 355 -10.66 17.50 -9.66
C ALA A 355 -10.72 16.79 -8.31
N SER A 356 -10.89 15.46 -8.32
CA SER A 356 -10.92 14.64 -7.09
C SER A 356 -9.61 14.64 -6.32
N ARG A 357 -8.50 15.01 -6.96
CA ARG A 357 -7.15 15.00 -6.41
C ARG A 357 -6.60 16.39 -6.09
N GLY A 358 -7.42 17.42 -6.10
CA GLY A 358 -7.02 18.79 -5.77
C GLY A 358 -7.03 19.78 -6.95
N GLY A 359 -7.45 19.34 -8.12
CA GLY A 359 -7.50 20.14 -9.33
C GLY A 359 -6.18 20.20 -10.09
N GLU A 360 -6.11 21.02 -11.13
CA GLU A 360 -4.94 21.13 -12.03
C GLU A 360 -3.66 21.64 -11.34
N LYS A 361 -3.77 22.10 -10.11
CA LYS A 361 -2.66 22.57 -9.28
C LYS A 361 -2.65 21.78 -7.98
N GLY A 362 -2.16 20.55 -7.99
CA GLY A 362 -2.05 19.76 -6.79
C GLY A 362 -2.60 18.34 -6.90
N ALA A 363 -3.00 17.91 -8.10
CA ALA A 363 -3.39 16.54 -8.30
C ALA A 363 -2.20 15.60 -8.16
N MET A 364 -2.33 14.57 -7.35
CA MET A 364 -1.31 13.53 -7.25
C MET A 364 -1.31 12.64 -8.50
N ALA A 365 -0.13 12.32 -9.00
CA ALA A 365 0.02 11.30 -10.03
C ALA A 365 -0.39 9.93 -9.46
N ARG A 366 -0.88 9.07 -10.35
CA ARG A 366 -1.35 7.73 -9.96
C ARG A 366 -0.20 6.82 -9.55
N TYR A 367 -0.48 5.95 -8.61
CA TYR A 367 0.43 4.90 -8.16
C TYR A 367 1.79 5.41 -7.69
N THR A 368 1.91 6.71 -7.47
CA THR A 368 3.14 7.31 -6.94
C THR A 368 3.13 7.31 -5.42
N HIS A 369 4.29 7.03 -4.85
CA HIS A 369 4.56 7.14 -3.43
C HIS A 369 5.68 8.17 -3.22
N THR A 370 5.30 9.38 -2.89
CA THR A 370 6.25 10.47 -2.66
C THR A 370 6.87 10.33 -1.28
N LEU A 371 8.16 10.09 -1.25
CA LEU A 371 8.94 10.02 0.00
C LEU A 371 9.31 11.40 0.49
N ASN A 372 9.55 12.33 -0.41
CA ASN A 372 9.92 13.70 -0.10
C ASN A 372 9.62 14.62 -1.30
N GLY A 373 9.39 15.92 -1.03
CA GLY A 373 9.00 16.88 -2.05
C GLY A 373 7.49 16.92 -2.29
N ALA A 374 7.08 17.54 -3.38
CA ALA A 374 5.69 17.62 -3.83
C ALA A 374 5.63 17.39 -5.34
N PHE A 375 5.34 16.16 -5.73
CA PHE A 375 5.18 15.77 -7.13
C PHE A 375 3.69 15.76 -7.48
N GLU A 376 3.32 16.65 -8.40
CA GLU A 376 1.93 16.91 -8.74
C GLU A 376 1.75 16.93 -10.25
N VAL A 377 0.56 16.56 -10.70
CA VAL A 377 0.18 16.74 -12.10
C VAL A 377 -0.04 18.23 -12.36
N TYR A 378 0.69 18.75 -13.29
CA TYR A 378 0.68 20.16 -13.65
C TYR A 378 0.32 20.33 -15.12
N LYS A 379 -0.64 21.20 -15.40
CA LYS A 379 -1.01 21.57 -16.77
C LYS A 379 -0.13 22.71 -17.25
N SER A 380 0.61 22.47 -18.31
CA SER A 380 1.45 23.48 -18.94
C SER A 380 0.64 24.48 -19.77
N GLY A 381 1.23 25.62 -20.16
CA GLY A 381 0.60 26.60 -21.01
C GLY A 381 0.26 26.09 -22.41
N THR A 382 0.92 25.02 -22.86
CA THR A 382 0.56 24.30 -24.10
C THR A 382 -0.67 23.41 -23.96
N GLY A 383 -1.10 23.19 -22.70
CA GLY A 383 -2.22 22.30 -22.37
C GLY A 383 -1.81 20.85 -22.08
N ASN A 384 -0.53 20.51 -22.23
CA ASN A 384 0.03 19.22 -21.87
C ASN A 384 0.10 19.08 -20.33
N HIS A 385 -0.19 17.90 -19.80
CA HIS A 385 -0.01 17.61 -18.37
C HIS A 385 1.29 16.86 -18.14
N VAL A 386 2.00 17.25 -17.11
CA VAL A 386 3.31 16.70 -16.74
C VAL A 386 3.35 16.45 -15.24
N LEU A 387 4.21 15.56 -14.78
CA LEU A 387 4.55 15.48 -13.38
C LEU A 387 5.54 16.59 -13.04
N ARG A 388 5.22 17.47 -12.11
CA ARG A 388 6.06 18.59 -11.71
C ARG A 388 6.40 18.52 -10.24
N GLN A 389 7.67 18.70 -9.90
CA GLN A 389 8.10 18.96 -8.53
C GLN A 389 7.80 20.43 -8.20
N GLN A 390 6.93 20.67 -7.20
CA GLN A 390 6.34 21.98 -6.90
C GLN A 390 7.10 22.79 -5.84
N LEU A 391 7.99 22.16 -5.08
CA LEU A 391 8.80 22.87 -4.09
C LEU A 391 10.07 23.40 -4.73
N ASP A 392 10.25 24.70 -4.64
CA ASP A 392 11.46 25.36 -5.11
C ASP A 392 12.11 26.13 -3.95
N LYS A 393 13.29 25.71 -3.57
CA LYS A 393 14.01 26.27 -2.43
C LYS A 393 14.24 27.79 -2.54
N LYS A 394 14.44 28.30 -3.75
CA LYS A 394 14.64 29.72 -3.98
C LYS A 394 13.37 30.53 -3.73
N SER A 395 12.23 30.05 -4.24
CA SER A 395 10.95 30.77 -4.14
C SER A 395 10.20 30.50 -2.85
N THR A 396 10.30 29.30 -2.29
CA THR A 396 9.52 28.91 -1.12
C THR A 396 10.33 28.90 0.17
N GLY A 397 11.64 28.96 0.06
CA GLY A 397 12.55 28.81 1.20
C GLY A 397 12.57 27.42 1.83
N VAL A 398 11.75 26.51 1.34
CA VAL A 398 11.56 25.20 1.93
C VAL A 398 12.48 24.19 1.26
N GLY A 399 13.31 23.56 2.06
CA GLY A 399 13.83 22.25 1.75
C GLY A 399 12.92 21.21 2.41
N SER A 400 13.37 19.99 2.54
CA SER A 400 12.63 19.00 3.31
C SER A 400 12.57 19.42 4.78
N ALA A 401 11.56 18.97 5.49
CA ALA A 401 11.36 19.21 6.90
C ALA A 401 12.61 18.87 7.74
N TRP A 402 12.51 18.04 8.71
CA TRP A 402 13.63 17.73 9.60
C TRP A 402 14.69 16.77 9.03
N ASN A 403 14.43 16.11 7.91
CA ASN A 403 15.36 15.09 7.35
C ASN A 403 16.24 15.56 6.18
N ASN A 404 16.04 16.75 5.64
CA ASN A 404 16.81 17.34 4.54
C ASN A 404 16.97 16.43 3.29
N GLY A 405 16.00 15.56 3.04
CA GLY A 405 15.99 14.71 1.85
C GLY A 405 15.63 15.48 0.60
N ASP A 406 16.24 15.10 -0.54
CA ASP A 406 15.88 15.66 -1.83
C ASP A 406 14.51 15.11 -2.31
N PRO A 407 13.78 15.85 -3.13
CA PRO A 407 12.52 15.41 -3.69
C PRO A 407 12.64 14.09 -4.44
N VAL A 408 11.81 13.13 -4.06
CA VAL A 408 11.74 11.81 -4.70
C VAL A 408 10.36 11.20 -4.57
N THR A 409 9.87 10.62 -5.64
CA THR A 409 8.67 9.79 -5.69
C THR A 409 8.98 8.44 -6.32
N LEU A 410 8.28 7.42 -5.87
CA LEU A 410 8.45 6.04 -6.31
C LEU A 410 7.19 5.57 -7.03
N VAL A 411 7.36 4.69 -7.98
CA VAL A 411 6.26 4.02 -8.69
C VAL A 411 6.64 2.58 -9.00
N GLY A 412 5.66 1.70 -9.01
CA GLY A 412 5.86 0.32 -9.42
C GLY A 412 5.87 -0.69 -8.26
N ASP A 413 6.30 -1.88 -8.57
CA ASP A 413 6.29 -3.02 -7.68
C ASP A 413 7.71 -3.39 -7.24
N TYR A 414 7.94 -3.54 -5.92
CA TYR A 414 9.25 -3.92 -5.37
C TYR A 414 9.70 -5.32 -5.81
N ARG A 415 8.81 -6.14 -6.39
CA ARG A 415 9.12 -7.45 -6.95
C ARG A 415 9.64 -7.40 -8.39
N TRP A 416 9.60 -6.25 -9.05
CA TRP A 416 10.16 -6.10 -10.39
C TRP A 416 11.66 -6.35 -10.40
N THR A 417 12.12 -7.19 -11.30
CA THR A 417 13.53 -7.64 -11.38
C THR A 417 14.26 -7.04 -12.56
N ASN A 418 13.93 -7.45 -13.78
CA ASN A 418 14.64 -7.06 -14.99
C ASN A 418 13.74 -6.18 -15.85
N TYR A 419 14.13 -4.91 -15.97
CA TYR A 419 13.34 -3.94 -16.71
C TYR A 419 14.18 -2.73 -17.13
N THR A 420 13.63 -1.94 -18.05
CA THR A 420 14.13 -0.63 -18.42
C THR A 420 13.15 0.42 -17.97
N ALA A 421 13.60 1.43 -17.27
CA ALA A 421 12.80 2.60 -16.93
C ALA A 421 13.33 3.82 -17.68
N ALA A 422 12.44 4.61 -18.28
CA ALA A 422 12.75 5.83 -19.02
C ALA A 422 11.75 6.92 -18.64
N ILE A 423 12.21 8.16 -18.60
CA ILE A 423 11.39 9.34 -18.35
C ILE A 423 11.98 10.55 -19.06
N ASP A 424 11.13 11.39 -19.61
CA ASP A 424 11.53 12.67 -20.17
C ASP A 424 11.58 13.72 -19.06
N VAL A 425 12.55 14.61 -19.10
CA VAL A 425 12.86 15.61 -18.06
C VAL A 425 13.01 16.97 -18.67
N LEU A 426 12.53 18.00 -17.98
CA LEU A 426 12.78 19.41 -18.32
C LEU A 426 13.06 20.21 -17.06
N PHE A 427 14.19 20.91 -17.03
CA PHE A 427 14.46 21.92 -16.04
C PHE A 427 13.79 23.24 -16.45
N GLU A 428 12.95 23.82 -15.61
CA GLU A 428 12.22 25.04 -15.96
C GLU A 428 13.14 26.26 -16.01
N ARG A 429 14.20 26.28 -15.21
CA ARG A 429 15.16 27.38 -15.13
C ARG A 429 16.51 26.89 -14.60
N ALA A 430 17.53 27.66 -14.80
CA ALA A 430 18.79 27.42 -14.10
C ALA A 430 18.64 27.65 -12.60
N ALA A 431 19.18 26.76 -11.81
CA ALA A 431 19.20 26.86 -10.36
C ALA A 431 20.49 26.26 -9.80
N ASP A 432 20.91 26.75 -8.64
CA ASP A 432 22.11 26.21 -7.99
C ASP A 432 21.92 24.72 -7.66
N LYS A 433 22.84 23.90 -8.12
CA LYS A 433 22.83 22.44 -7.93
C LYS A 433 21.58 21.74 -8.45
N GLN A 434 21.02 22.22 -9.53
CA GLN A 434 19.90 21.59 -10.16
C GLN A 434 20.30 20.25 -10.78
N TYR A 435 19.46 19.23 -10.54
CA TYR A 435 19.64 17.93 -11.16
C TYR A 435 18.31 17.21 -11.27
N ALA A 436 18.27 16.21 -12.13
CA ALA A 436 17.22 15.21 -12.17
C ALA A 436 17.82 13.81 -12.11
N GLN A 437 17.04 12.84 -11.68
CA GLN A 437 17.49 11.47 -11.60
C GLN A 437 16.35 10.48 -11.83
N ILE A 438 16.72 9.34 -12.42
CA ILE A 438 15.88 8.16 -12.49
C ILE A 438 16.57 7.02 -11.74
N GLY A 439 15.81 6.24 -10.98
CA GLY A 439 16.31 5.08 -10.27
C GLY A 439 15.58 3.81 -10.65
N ILE A 440 16.27 2.68 -10.57
CA ILE A 440 15.69 1.33 -10.73
C ILE A 440 16.05 0.44 -9.55
N ARG A 441 15.24 -0.58 -9.33
CA ARG A 441 15.40 -1.54 -8.23
C ARG A 441 15.49 -0.84 -6.87
N GLN A 442 14.72 0.23 -6.71
CA GLN A 442 14.69 1.02 -5.48
C GLN A 442 13.81 0.36 -4.43
N THR A 443 14.30 0.25 -3.23
CA THR A 443 13.56 -0.38 -2.13
C THR A 443 12.65 0.58 -1.38
N GLY A 444 12.81 1.89 -1.57
CA GLY A 444 11.90 2.91 -1.04
C GLY A 444 11.89 3.06 0.46
N ARG A 445 13.02 2.96 1.14
CA ARG A 445 13.08 2.83 2.60
C ARG A 445 13.27 4.12 3.36
N THR A 446 13.80 5.14 2.71
CA THR A 446 14.04 6.43 3.34
C THR A 446 13.68 7.58 2.42
N HIS A 447 13.56 8.79 2.96
CA HIS A 447 13.35 10.02 2.21
C HIS A 447 14.51 10.40 1.28
N ASN A 448 15.66 9.77 1.41
CA ASN A 448 16.82 10.06 0.62
C ASN A 448 17.17 8.86 -0.27
N LEU A 449 17.19 9.09 -1.59
CA LEU A 449 17.52 8.03 -2.54
C LEU A 449 18.88 7.38 -2.28
N SER A 450 19.86 8.13 -1.77
CA SER A 450 21.16 7.57 -1.46
C SER A 450 21.15 6.55 -0.34
N ASN A 451 20.08 6.50 0.45
CA ASN A 451 19.89 5.56 1.54
C ASN A 451 19.00 4.36 1.17
N ASN A 452 18.46 4.36 -0.04
CA ASN A 452 17.68 3.24 -0.57
C ASN A 452 18.60 2.28 -1.32
N ALA A 453 18.32 0.99 -1.28
CA ALA A 453 18.98 0.07 -2.20
C ALA A 453 18.51 0.35 -3.63
N GLY A 454 19.33 0.02 -4.61
CA GLY A 454 19.06 0.21 -6.03
C GLY A 454 20.09 1.07 -6.73
N TYR A 455 19.82 1.42 -7.96
CA TYR A 455 20.71 2.17 -8.84
C TYR A 455 20.03 3.45 -9.31
N SER A 456 20.78 4.54 -9.43
CA SER A 456 20.26 5.82 -9.90
C SER A 456 21.24 6.49 -10.87
N LEU A 457 20.70 7.02 -11.95
CA LEU A 457 21.38 7.94 -12.86
C LEU A 457 20.94 9.36 -12.53
N LYS A 458 21.87 10.18 -12.10
CA LYS A 458 21.69 11.59 -11.80
C LYS A 458 22.37 12.41 -12.88
N VAL A 459 21.69 13.44 -13.39
CA VAL A 459 22.20 14.37 -14.40
C VAL A 459 21.99 15.80 -13.91
N ASN A 460 23.02 16.59 -13.91
CA ASN A 460 22.97 18.00 -13.55
C ASN A 460 22.74 18.88 -14.81
N ASP A 461 22.29 20.12 -14.61
CA ASP A 461 21.99 21.07 -15.67
C ASP A 461 23.23 21.57 -16.43
N ASP A 462 24.43 21.27 -15.95
CA ASP A 462 25.70 21.48 -16.64
C ASP A 462 26.13 20.30 -17.53
N GLY A 463 25.32 19.26 -17.62
CA GLY A 463 25.59 18.05 -18.38
C GLY A 463 26.42 17.01 -17.65
N SER A 464 26.94 17.29 -16.48
CA SER A 464 27.63 16.27 -15.68
C SER A 464 26.65 15.23 -15.16
N TRP A 465 27.08 13.96 -15.19
CA TRP A 465 26.25 12.87 -14.74
C TRP A 465 27.02 11.88 -13.86
N ILE A 466 26.27 11.17 -13.03
CA ILE A 466 26.77 10.10 -12.16
C ILE A 466 25.78 8.94 -12.12
N LEU A 467 26.27 7.75 -12.37
CA LEU A 467 25.59 6.50 -12.03
C LEU A 467 26.09 6.06 -10.67
N TYR A 468 25.19 5.87 -9.72
CA TYR A 468 25.55 5.44 -8.39
C TYR A 468 24.65 4.33 -7.87
N ARG A 469 25.19 3.54 -6.96
CA ARG A 469 24.44 2.57 -6.16
C ARG A 469 24.12 3.19 -4.82
N ALA A 470 22.85 3.13 -4.41
CA ALA A 470 22.43 3.59 -3.12
C ALA A 470 23.14 2.81 -2.01
N LYS A 471 23.55 3.50 -0.96
CA LYS A 471 24.19 2.90 0.21
C LYS A 471 23.23 2.95 1.38
N MET A 472 22.84 1.78 1.83
CA MET A 472 21.94 1.62 2.96
C MET A 472 22.53 2.08 4.30
N GLY A 473 21.65 2.59 5.15
CA GLY A 473 21.95 2.81 6.57
C GLY A 473 22.84 4.01 6.90
N SER A 474 23.02 4.96 5.99
CA SER A 474 23.77 6.18 6.26
C SER A 474 22.97 7.42 5.88
N THR A 475 22.62 8.23 6.84
CA THR A 475 21.95 9.53 6.63
C THR A 475 22.83 10.58 5.92
N SER A 476 24.10 10.31 5.72
CA SER A 476 25.06 11.27 5.18
C SER A 476 25.74 10.83 3.88
N SER A 477 25.47 9.64 3.34
CA SER A 477 26.26 9.14 2.21
C SER A 477 25.55 9.32 0.88
N LYS A 478 26.30 9.84 -0.07
CA LYS A 478 25.90 10.00 -1.48
C LYS A 478 25.77 8.70 -2.27
N GLY A 479 25.77 7.54 -1.63
CA GLY A 479 25.84 6.25 -2.29
C GLY A 479 27.28 5.96 -2.80
N THR A 480 27.43 4.83 -3.50
CA THR A 480 28.69 4.44 -4.14
C THR A 480 28.63 4.83 -5.61
N GLU A 481 29.54 5.67 -6.05
CA GLU A 481 29.71 5.99 -7.47
C GLU A 481 30.15 4.74 -8.22
N LEU A 482 29.49 4.45 -9.33
CA LEU A 482 29.76 3.32 -10.20
C LEU A 482 30.39 3.79 -11.51
N ALA A 483 29.94 4.93 -12.02
CA ALA A 483 30.47 5.61 -13.18
C ALA A 483 30.06 7.09 -13.16
N SER A 484 30.85 7.95 -13.80
CA SER A 484 30.51 9.36 -13.99
C SER A 484 31.08 9.87 -15.32
N GLY A 485 30.57 11.01 -15.77
CA GLY A 485 31.02 11.66 -17.00
C GLY A 485 30.22 12.93 -17.28
N SER A 486 30.22 13.35 -18.53
CA SER A 486 29.46 14.50 -18.99
C SER A 486 28.90 14.28 -20.40
N VAL A 487 27.75 14.87 -20.67
CA VAL A 487 27.19 15.09 -22.00
C VAL A 487 27.30 16.57 -22.34
N ASP A 488 27.06 16.92 -23.59
CA ASP A 488 27.01 18.33 -23.98
C ASP A 488 25.91 19.04 -23.18
N ALA A 489 26.26 20.10 -22.46
CA ALA A 489 25.33 20.86 -21.64
C ALA A 489 24.09 21.35 -22.41
N SER A 490 24.21 21.62 -23.69
CA SER A 490 23.09 22.02 -24.54
C SER A 490 21.98 21.00 -24.63
N GLN A 491 22.26 19.72 -24.32
CA GLN A 491 21.27 18.65 -24.32
C GLN A 491 20.38 18.66 -23.09
N VAL A 492 20.80 19.34 -22.02
CA VAL A 492 20.13 19.32 -20.69
C VAL A 492 19.93 20.74 -20.14
N THR A 493 20.08 21.77 -20.96
CA THR A 493 19.84 23.14 -20.54
C THR A 493 18.39 23.39 -20.16
N PRO A 494 18.12 24.30 -19.22
CA PRO A 494 16.76 24.69 -18.87
C PRO A 494 15.89 25.03 -20.09
N GLY A 495 14.66 24.56 -20.11
CA GLY A 495 13.76 24.71 -21.25
C GLY A 495 13.93 23.66 -22.34
N THR A 496 14.86 22.74 -22.20
CA THR A 496 15.10 21.65 -23.18
C THR A 496 14.68 20.31 -22.55
N TRP A 497 13.83 19.56 -23.26
CA TRP A 497 13.50 18.19 -22.89
C TRP A 497 14.65 17.23 -23.20
N PHE A 498 14.98 16.40 -22.24
CA PHE A 498 15.95 15.31 -22.41
C PHE A 498 15.45 14.04 -21.73
N GLN A 499 15.93 12.89 -22.15
CA GLN A 499 15.49 11.62 -21.61
C GLN A 499 16.56 11.01 -20.71
N LEU A 500 16.12 10.54 -19.55
CA LEU A 500 16.89 9.66 -18.67
C LEU A 500 16.38 8.22 -18.79
N LYS A 501 17.31 7.25 -18.89
CA LYS A 501 16.96 5.85 -19.02
C LYS A 501 17.95 4.98 -18.24
N LEU A 502 17.42 4.05 -17.46
CA LEU A 502 18.19 2.98 -16.81
C LEU A 502 17.65 1.62 -17.20
N ARG A 503 18.53 0.69 -17.46
CA ARG A 503 18.22 -0.72 -17.73
C ARG A 503 18.94 -1.60 -16.73
N GLY A 504 18.21 -2.47 -16.03
CA GLY A 504 18.74 -3.51 -15.15
C GLY A 504 18.45 -4.89 -15.73
N GLU A 505 19.48 -5.66 -16.03
CA GLU A 505 19.41 -6.99 -16.64
C GLU A 505 20.37 -7.93 -15.91
N GLY A 506 19.82 -8.79 -15.05
CA GLY A 506 20.63 -9.55 -14.13
C GLY A 506 21.49 -8.62 -13.24
N ASN A 507 22.79 -8.81 -13.29
CA ASN A 507 23.77 -7.98 -12.59
C ASN A 507 24.32 -6.80 -13.42
N VAL A 508 23.83 -6.60 -14.66
CA VAL A 508 24.30 -5.55 -15.55
C VAL A 508 23.35 -4.36 -15.53
N ILE A 509 23.91 -3.17 -15.28
CA ILE A 509 23.19 -1.90 -15.27
C ILE A 509 23.70 -1.05 -16.43
N LYS A 510 22.78 -0.55 -17.25
CA LYS A 510 23.10 0.36 -18.36
C LYS A 510 22.36 1.66 -18.18
N ALA A 511 23.09 2.77 -18.33
CA ALA A 511 22.58 4.13 -18.21
C ALA A 511 22.63 4.85 -19.55
N TYR A 512 21.57 5.59 -19.88
CA TYR A 512 21.43 6.31 -21.12
C TYR A 512 20.93 7.73 -20.87
N ILE A 513 21.43 8.68 -21.66
CA ILE A 513 20.93 10.05 -21.75
C ILE A 513 20.61 10.31 -23.22
N ASN A 514 19.40 10.72 -23.55
CA ASN A 514 18.92 10.91 -24.93
C ASN A 514 19.25 9.72 -25.84
N ASP A 515 18.91 8.50 -25.37
CA ASP A 515 19.21 7.22 -26.04
C ASP A 515 20.71 6.89 -26.23
N THR A 516 21.61 7.78 -25.82
CA THR A 516 23.05 7.52 -25.86
C THR A 516 23.45 6.71 -24.63
N LEU A 517 24.05 5.53 -24.84
CA LEU A 517 24.62 4.72 -23.74
C LEU A 517 25.81 5.46 -23.13
N VAL A 518 25.67 5.93 -21.89
CA VAL A 518 26.73 6.68 -21.17
C VAL A 518 27.50 5.80 -20.20
N ALA A 519 26.89 4.73 -19.66
CA ALA A 519 27.60 3.80 -18.79
C ALA A 519 27.05 2.37 -18.91
N THR A 520 27.95 1.40 -18.69
CA THR A 520 27.62 0.01 -18.41
C THR A 520 28.40 -0.42 -17.17
N TYR A 521 27.69 -0.98 -16.20
CA TYR A 521 28.27 -1.46 -14.96
C TYR A 521 27.81 -2.87 -14.67
N GLU A 522 28.73 -3.75 -14.33
CA GLU A 522 28.45 -5.10 -13.88
C GLU A 522 28.68 -5.19 -12.36
N ASP A 523 27.61 -5.50 -11.61
CA ASP A 523 27.65 -5.54 -10.16
C ASP A 523 27.89 -6.98 -9.66
N SER A 524 28.94 -7.18 -8.92
CA SER A 524 29.25 -8.51 -8.34
C SER A 524 28.31 -8.88 -7.18
N ASN A 525 27.56 -7.92 -6.64
CA ASN A 525 26.58 -8.13 -5.58
C ASN A 525 25.35 -7.25 -5.83
N PRO A 526 24.52 -7.59 -6.85
CA PRO A 526 23.47 -6.71 -7.32
C PRO A 526 22.31 -6.60 -6.34
N THR A 527 21.66 -5.43 -6.36
CA THR A 527 20.26 -5.32 -5.97
C THR A 527 19.42 -5.82 -7.14
N THR A 528 18.62 -6.84 -6.92
CA THR A 528 17.97 -7.62 -7.99
C THR A 528 16.54 -7.19 -8.27
N SER A 529 15.89 -6.49 -7.34
CA SER A 529 14.48 -6.07 -7.50
C SER A 529 14.21 -4.72 -6.85
N GLY A 530 13.09 -4.13 -7.22
CA GLY A 530 12.57 -2.91 -6.65
C GLY A 530 11.89 -2.01 -7.66
N ARG A 531 11.42 -0.87 -7.18
CA ARG A 531 10.60 0.09 -7.90
C ARG A 531 11.44 1.10 -8.69
N VAL A 532 10.76 1.87 -9.52
CA VAL A 532 11.33 3.06 -10.19
C VAL A 532 11.26 4.25 -9.23
N ALA A 533 12.32 5.05 -9.22
CA ALA A 533 12.35 6.34 -8.52
C ALA A 533 12.51 7.47 -9.51
N ILE A 534 11.78 8.55 -9.28
CA ILE A 534 11.88 9.83 -10.00
C ILE A 534 12.26 10.86 -8.94
N GLY A 535 13.34 11.58 -9.17
CA GLY A 535 13.84 12.56 -8.21
C GLY A 535 14.52 13.75 -8.85
N CYS A 536 14.69 14.81 -8.09
CA CYS A 536 15.39 16.03 -8.54
C CYS A 536 15.94 16.82 -7.36
N GLY A 537 16.61 17.91 -7.65
CA GLY A 537 16.92 18.94 -6.66
C GLY A 537 15.66 19.69 -6.21
N ASN A 538 15.79 20.52 -5.19
CA ASN A 538 14.73 21.41 -4.73
C ASN A 538 14.57 22.63 -5.66
N SER A 539 14.14 22.36 -6.89
CA SER A 539 13.81 23.34 -7.92
C SER A 539 12.72 22.80 -8.84
N TYR A 540 12.01 23.68 -9.53
CA TYR A 540 10.98 23.28 -10.46
C TYR A 540 11.56 22.42 -11.58
N THR A 541 11.12 21.18 -11.63
CA THR A 541 11.50 20.18 -12.62
C THR A 541 10.27 19.46 -13.11
N ARG A 542 10.14 19.30 -14.42
CA ARG A 542 9.05 18.58 -15.06
C ARG A 542 9.50 17.22 -15.53
N PHE A 543 8.60 16.28 -15.44
CA PHE A 543 8.79 14.90 -15.89
C PHE A 543 7.59 14.50 -16.74
N ASP A 544 7.83 13.75 -17.80
CA ASP A 544 6.79 13.30 -18.72
C ASP A 544 7.14 11.90 -19.28
N SER A 545 6.15 11.26 -19.89
CA SER A 545 6.33 10.03 -20.68
C SER A 545 7.09 8.92 -19.92
N LEU A 546 6.71 8.69 -18.65
CA LEU A 546 7.28 7.59 -17.90
C LEU A 546 6.96 6.25 -18.57
N ALA A 547 7.97 5.44 -18.82
CA ALA A 547 7.83 4.11 -19.39
C ALA A 547 8.71 3.10 -18.65
N VAL A 548 8.11 2.04 -18.17
CA VAL A 548 8.81 0.89 -17.61
C VAL A 548 8.53 -0.31 -18.48
N THR A 549 9.57 -0.84 -19.13
CA THR A 549 9.43 -1.90 -20.13
C THR A 549 10.11 -3.20 -19.71
N LYS A 550 9.54 -4.31 -20.12
CA LYS A 550 10.10 -5.64 -19.92
C LYS A 550 11.39 -5.82 -20.71
N ILE A 551 12.23 -6.71 -20.25
CA ILE A 551 13.42 -7.15 -20.97
C ILE A 551 13.15 -8.56 -21.50
N LYS A 552 13.40 -8.74 -22.79
CA LYS A 552 13.30 -10.04 -23.45
C LYS A 552 14.15 -11.09 -22.73
N GLY A 553 13.61 -12.29 -22.55
CA GLY A 553 14.30 -13.41 -21.91
C GLY A 553 14.26 -13.43 -20.39
N TYR A 554 13.66 -12.42 -19.75
CA TYR A 554 13.58 -12.33 -18.28
C TYR A 554 12.14 -12.23 -17.78
N ALA A 555 11.86 -12.89 -16.66
CA ALA A 555 10.63 -12.64 -15.92
C ALA A 555 10.63 -11.22 -15.37
N PRO A 556 9.53 -10.44 -15.50
CA PRO A 556 9.50 -9.06 -15.04
C PRO A 556 9.48 -8.93 -13.50
N TYR A 557 9.05 -9.97 -12.76
CA TYR A 557 9.06 -10.03 -11.31
C TYR A 557 9.17 -11.45 -10.79
N TYR A 558 9.45 -11.58 -9.49
CA TYR A 558 9.45 -12.86 -8.82
C TYR A 558 8.10 -13.56 -8.95
N ARG A 559 8.12 -14.84 -9.19
CA ARG A 559 6.92 -15.69 -9.23
C ARG A 559 6.22 -15.73 -7.87
N GLU A 560 7.00 -15.75 -6.81
CA GLU A 560 6.55 -15.77 -5.44
C GLU A 560 7.52 -14.95 -4.58
N TYR A 561 7.00 -14.29 -3.56
CA TYR A 561 7.77 -13.48 -2.63
C TYR A 561 7.18 -13.67 -1.25
N ILE A 562 7.96 -14.23 -0.32
CA ILE A 562 7.46 -14.62 0.99
C ILE A 562 8.31 -14.03 2.12
N ASP A 563 7.65 -13.79 3.22
CA ASP A 563 8.27 -13.29 4.43
C ASP A 563 9.09 -14.36 5.16
N ASN A 564 10.15 -13.92 5.85
CA ASN A 564 10.97 -14.80 6.67
C ASN A 564 10.21 -15.52 7.79
N MET A 565 9.02 -15.04 8.15
CA MET A 565 8.19 -15.58 9.23
C MET A 565 7.09 -16.53 8.74
N GLU A 566 7.02 -16.86 7.47
CA GLU A 566 6.09 -17.88 6.94
C GLU A 566 6.48 -19.29 7.36
N THR A 567 6.34 -19.54 8.64
CA THR A 567 6.65 -20.81 9.29
C THR A 567 5.41 -21.36 9.99
N TYR A 568 5.37 -22.67 10.25
CA TYR A 568 4.26 -23.32 10.94
C TYR A 568 3.97 -22.76 12.33
N ASP A 569 4.97 -22.21 13.00
CA ASP A 569 4.83 -21.78 14.39
C ASP A 569 4.20 -20.39 14.53
N LEU A 570 4.19 -19.59 13.49
CA LEU A 570 3.85 -18.17 13.58
C LEU A 570 2.79 -17.70 12.58
N THR A 571 2.45 -18.52 11.60
CA THR A 571 1.37 -18.19 10.65
C THR A 571 0.20 -19.17 10.82
N PRO A 572 -1.05 -18.67 10.77
CA PRO A 572 -2.22 -19.54 10.78
C PRO A 572 -2.39 -20.30 9.45
N GLN A 573 -1.54 -20.05 8.48
CA GLN A 573 -1.62 -20.68 7.18
C GLN A 573 -1.17 -22.14 7.28
N LYS A 574 -2.07 -23.03 6.97
CA LYS A 574 -1.85 -24.49 7.01
C LYS A 574 -0.76 -24.99 6.05
N ASN A 575 -0.19 -24.10 5.23
CA ASN A 575 0.82 -24.37 4.21
C ASN A 575 2.10 -23.55 4.41
N ALA A 576 2.53 -23.37 5.65
CA ALA A 576 3.81 -22.73 5.89
C ALA A 576 4.92 -23.44 5.12
N LYS A 577 5.67 -22.70 4.32
CA LYS A 577 6.62 -23.22 3.35
C LYS A 577 8.04 -23.26 3.86
N LEU A 578 8.36 -22.33 4.77
CA LEU A 578 9.70 -22.20 5.34
C LEU A 578 9.89 -23.08 6.55
N VAL A 579 10.91 -23.90 6.55
CA VAL A 579 11.30 -24.77 7.67
C VAL A 579 12.67 -24.36 8.17
N TYR A 580 12.73 -23.88 9.39
CA TYR A 580 13.96 -23.53 10.09
C TYR A 580 14.31 -24.62 11.11
N ASN A 581 15.60 -24.91 11.28
CA ASN A 581 16.01 -25.67 12.46
C ASN A 581 16.06 -24.76 13.71
N ASN A 582 16.43 -25.33 14.87
CA ASN A 582 16.45 -24.61 16.16
C ASN A 582 17.60 -23.60 16.32
N LYS A 583 18.39 -23.34 15.26
CA LYS A 583 19.53 -22.41 15.31
C LYS A 583 19.22 -21.04 14.71
N TRP A 584 18.06 -20.52 14.98
CA TRP A 584 17.62 -19.22 14.51
C TRP A 584 17.00 -18.40 15.64
N SER A 585 17.27 -17.12 15.62
CA SER A 585 16.56 -16.12 16.41
C SER A 585 15.86 -15.14 15.47
N ARG A 586 14.84 -14.49 15.97
CA ARG A 586 14.08 -13.53 15.20
C ARG A 586 14.10 -12.19 15.90
N THR A 587 14.18 -11.13 15.10
CA THR A 587 14.16 -9.76 15.60
C THR A 587 13.15 -8.94 14.82
N CYS A 588 12.55 -8.00 15.51
CA CYS A 588 11.62 -7.04 14.93
C CYS A 588 11.77 -5.68 15.64
N ALA A 589 10.69 -4.94 15.89
CA ALA A 589 10.72 -3.63 16.53
C ALA A 589 11.52 -2.60 15.72
N ASN A 590 12.44 -1.89 16.33
CA ASN A 590 13.21 -0.84 15.65
C ASN A 590 14.01 -1.36 14.44
N GLN A 591 14.42 -2.60 14.46
CA GLN A 591 15.07 -3.23 13.31
C GLN A 591 14.10 -3.51 12.17
N GLY A 592 12.82 -3.73 12.48
CA GLY A 592 11.77 -3.87 11.50
C GLY A 592 11.48 -2.62 10.67
N MET A 593 12.06 -1.49 11.01
CA MET A 593 11.86 -0.23 10.28
C MET A 593 12.25 -0.30 8.80
N PHE A 594 13.19 -1.14 8.43
CA PHE A 594 13.76 -1.20 7.09
C PHE A 594 13.74 -2.61 6.47
N VAL A 595 12.87 -3.48 6.94
CA VAL A 595 12.79 -4.85 6.46
C VAL A 595 11.37 -5.19 6.01
N TYR A 596 11.27 -6.19 5.18
CA TYR A 596 9.98 -6.68 4.72
C TYR A 596 9.20 -7.24 5.90
N GLN A 597 7.94 -6.84 6.02
CA GLN A 597 7.05 -7.30 7.08
C GLN A 597 7.63 -7.19 8.51
N ARG A 598 8.59 -6.27 8.73
CA ARG A 598 9.13 -5.86 10.04
C ARG A 598 9.88 -6.91 10.83
N SER A 599 10.32 -7.99 10.24
CA SER A 599 11.12 -8.96 10.98
C SER A 599 12.24 -9.55 10.16
N VAL A 600 13.22 -10.12 10.87
CA VAL A 600 14.38 -10.78 10.30
C VAL A 600 14.63 -12.07 11.07
N SER A 601 14.89 -13.15 10.36
CA SER A 601 15.41 -14.40 10.93
C SER A 601 16.92 -14.39 10.89
N ASN A 602 17.57 -14.44 12.06
CA ASN A 602 19.02 -14.42 12.19
C ASN A 602 19.53 -15.81 12.57
N SER A 603 20.52 -16.33 11.83
CA SER A 603 21.21 -17.55 12.23
C SER A 603 22.00 -17.32 13.50
N THR A 604 21.97 -18.29 14.43
CA THR A 604 22.72 -18.23 15.68
C THR A 604 24.10 -18.95 15.59
N GLY A 605 24.49 -19.33 14.39
CA GLY A 605 25.79 -19.92 14.10
C GLY A 605 25.77 -21.02 13.06
N THR A 606 26.91 -21.66 12.90
CA THR A 606 27.14 -22.75 11.95
C THR A 606 26.15 -23.90 12.13
N GLY A 607 25.65 -24.42 11.02
CA GLY A 607 24.62 -25.46 10.96
C GLY A 607 23.19 -24.92 11.15
N ALA A 608 22.97 -23.61 11.16
CA ALA A 608 21.65 -23.03 11.01
C ALA A 608 21.16 -23.33 9.58
N SER A 609 19.97 -23.91 9.44
CA SER A 609 19.44 -24.27 8.12
C SER A 609 18.02 -23.76 7.92
N ILE A 610 17.73 -23.38 6.67
CA ILE A 610 16.42 -23.06 6.19
C ILE A 610 16.11 -23.95 4.98
N THR A 611 14.94 -24.54 4.95
CA THR A 611 14.45 -25.37 3.85
C THR A 611 13.17 -24.77 3.28
N TYR A 612 13.09 -24.73 1.96
CA TYR A 612 11.94 -24.22 1.23
C TYR A 612 11.62 -25.06 0.00
N THR A 613 10.33 -25.38 -0.18
CA THR A 613 9.83 -26.07 -1.36
C THR A 613 8.99 -25.09 -2.20
N PHE A 614 9.32 -24.98 -3.47
CA PHE A 614 8.72 -23.99 -4.37
C PHE A 614 8.59 -24.54 -5.80
N ASN A 615 7.83 -23.84 -6.64
CA ASN A 615 7.77 -24.07 -8.08
C ASN A 615 8.45 -22.90 -8.81
N GLY A 616 9.54 -23.19 -9.52
CA GLY A 616 10.30 -22.17 -10.26
C GLY A 616 11.61 -22.66 -10.80
N THR A 617 12.46 -21.73 -11.25
CA THR A 617 13.78 -22.00 -11.81
C THR A 617 14.92 -21.67 -10.86
N GLY A 618 14.59 -21.26 -9.64
CA GLY A 618 15.53 -20.90 -8.59
C GLY A 618 14.89 -20.03 -7.52
N LEU A 619 15.68 -19.63 -6.55
CA LEU A 619 15.25 -18.70 -5.51
C LEU A 619 16.39 -17.74 -5.13
N GLU A 620 16.00 -16.62 -4.53
CA GLU A 620 16.91 -15.70 -3.87
C GLU A 620 16.55 -15.58 -2.41
N VAL A 621 17.58 -15.62 -1.57
CA VAL A 621 17.48 -15.24 -0.16
C VAL A 621 17.79 -13.76 -0.06
N LEU A 622 16.83 -12.96 0.33
CA LEU A 622 17.02 -11.54 0.57
C LEU A 622 17.49 -11.34 2.01
N GLY A 623 18.59 -10.63 2.14
CA GLY A 623 19.27 -10.48 3.41
C GLY A 623 18.97 -9.19 4.14
N TYR A 624 19.51 -9.10 5.32
CA TYR A 624 19.42 -7.93 6.17
C TYR A 624 20.75 -7.54 6.74
N ASN A 625 21.18 -6.33 6.40
CA ASN A 625 22.32 -5.65 7.00
C ASN A 625 23.64 -6.47 7.00
N LYS A 626 24.69 -5.88 7.49
CA LYS A 626 26.07 -6.39 7.56
C LYS A 626 26.25 -7.67 8.38
N SER A 627 25.18 -8.18 9.01
CA SER A 627 25.20 -9.47 9.73
C SER A 627 25.13 -10.69 8.81
N THR A 628 24.98 -10.47 7.49
CA THR A 628 25.03 -11.56 6.51
C THR A 628 26.43 -11.64 5.93
N GLY A 629 27.06 -12.77 6.11
CA GLY A 629 28.40 -13.03 5.56
C GLY A 629 28.90 -14.41 5.95
N GLY A 630 29.86 -14.93 5.22
CA GLY A 630 30.41 -16.29 5.39
C GLY A 630 30.08 -17.19 4.22
N THR A 631 29.92 -18.49 4.50
CA THR A 631 29.65 -19.50 3.46
C THR A 631 28.48 -20.39 3.84
N VAL A 632 27.86 -21.00 2.82
CA VAL A 632 26.74 -21.93 2.97
C VAL A 632 26.99 -23.25 2.22
N ASN A 633 26.39 -24.32 2.73
CA ASN A 633 26.18 -25.55 2.01
C ASN A 633 24.76 -25.57 1.47
N VAL A 634 24.58 -25.87 0.21
CA VAL A 634 23.27 -25.85 -0.44
C VAL A 634 22.96 -27.20 -1.04
N MET A 635 21.78 -27.70 -0.72
CA MET A 635 21.21 -28.90 -1.32
C MET A 635 19.99 -28.52 -2.14
N VAL A 636 19.83 -29.11 -3.29
CA VAL A 636 18.65 -29.02 -4.15
C VAL A 636 18.13 -30.43 -4.40
N ASP A 637 16.87 -30.68 -4.09
CA ASP A 637 16.20 -31.99 -4.26
C ASP A 637 16.99 -33.16 -3.64
N GLY A 638 17.57 -32.89 -2.46
CA GLY A 638 18.37 -33.88 -1.74
C GLY A 638 19.77 -34.10 -2.28
N GLN A 639 20.19 -33.38 -3.31
CA GLN A 639 21.54 -33.48 -3.89
C GLN A 639 22.37 -32.25 -3.53
N SER A 640 23.69 -32.43 -3.38
CA SER A 640 24.59 -31.30 -3.13
C SER A 640 24.65 -30.39 -4.35
N TYR A 641 24.20 -29.17 -4.21
CA TYR A 641 24.25 -28.13 -5.25
C TYR A 641 25.54 -27.32 -5.16
N LYS A 642 25.84 -26.82 -3.97
CA LYS A 642 27.07 -26.07 -3.67
C LYS A 642 27.55 -26.40 -2.25
N LYS A 643 28.85 -26.33 -2.05
CA LYS A 643 29.48 -26.53 -0.76
C LYS A 643 30.45 -25.38 -0.46
N ASP A 644 30.40 -24.87 0.76
CA ASP A 644 31.20 -23.74 1.23
C ASP A 644 31.13 -22.51 0.30
N ASP A 645 29.97 -22.31 -0.33
CA ASP A 645 29.75 -21.23 -1.29
C ASP A 645 29.55 -19.89 -0.55
N ALA A 646 30.12 -18.82 -1.07
CA ALA A 646 30.15 -17.53 -0.41
C ALA A 646 28.77 -16.85 -0.39
N LEU A 647 28.38 -16.37 0.79
CA LEU A 647 27.26 -15.44 0.91
C LEU A 647 27.67 -14.07 0.39
N TRP A 648 26.76 -13.41 -0.27
CA TRP A 648 26.92 -12.01 -0.63
C TRP A 648 26.75 -11.12 0.60
N ASN A 649 27.47 -10.00 0.62
CA ASN A 649 27.31 -9.01 1.69
C ASN A 649 26.02 -8.20 1.42
N ALA A 650 24.92 -8.71 1.95
CA ALA A 650 23.61 -8.17 1.69
C ALA A 650 23.26 -7.02 2.65
N ASP A 651 22.78 -5.95 2.08
CA ASP A 651 21.97 -4.95 2.79
C ASP A 651 20.50 -5.38 2.79
N ASN A 652 19.65 -4.61 3.42
CA ASN A 652 18.23 -4.92 3.54
C ASN A 652 17.58 -5.19 2.16
N MET A 653 16.86 -6.30 2.04
CA MET A 653 16.24 -6.76 0.81
C MET A 653 17.20 -6.90 -0.40
N CYS A 654 18.50 -6.89 -0.16
CA CYS A 654 19.47 -7.26 -1.17
C CYS A 654 19.72 -8.77 -1.14
N THR A 655 20.12 -9.31 -2.25
CA THR A 655 20.36 -10.75 -2.36
C THR A 655 21.55 -11.17 -1.51
N ALA A 656 21.30 -12.06 -0.56
CA ALA A 656 22.34 -12.68 0.25
C ALA A 656 22.87 -13.96 -0.38
N TYR A 657 21.99 -14.70 -1.06
CA TYR A 657 22.35 -15.92 -1.78
C TYR A 657 21.34 -16.18 -2.90
N GLN A 658 21.78 -16.81 -3.98
CA GLN A 658 20.95 -17.17 -5.12
C GLN A 658 21.18 -18.62 -5.51
N VAL A 659 20.08 -19.35 -5.70
CA VAL A 659 20.05 -20.62 -6.44
C VAL A 659 19.37 -20.34 -7.78
N SER A 660 20.00 -20.69 -8.88
CA SER A 660 19.46 -20.39 -10.22
C SER A 660 19.80 -21.48 -11.22
N GLY A 661 19.13 -21.45 -12.36
CA GLY A 661 19.39 -22.38 -13.47
C GLY A 661 18.80 -23.77 -13.26
N LEU A 662 17.80 -23.90 -12.38
CA LEU A 662 17.02 -25.12 -12.24
C LEU A 662 16.04 -25.24 -13.40
N GLU A 663 15.61 -26.46 -13.71
CA GLU A 663 14.47 -26.65 -14.63
C GLU A 663 13.18 -26.08 -14.01
N ASP A 664 12.24 -25.61 -14.82
CA ASP A 664 10.99 -25.03 -14.27
C ASP A 664 10.11 -26.15 -13.69
N GLY A 665 10.03 -26.22 -12.38
CA GLY A 665 9.33 -27.25 -11.64
C GLY A 665 9.37 -27.10 -10.15
N GLU A 666 8.87 -28.12 -9.45
CA GLU A 666 8.93 -28.17 -8.00
C GLU A 666 10.34 -28.57 -7.55
N HIS A 667 10.91 -27.76 -6.65
CA HIS A 667 12.21 -27.98 -6.06
C HIS A 667 12.18 -27.78 -4.55
N THR A 668 13.00 -28.55 -3.85
CA THR A 668 13.27 -28.37 -2.42
C THR A 668 14.71 -27.93 -2.24
N VAL A 669 14.90 -26.71 -1.75
CA VAL A 669 16.21 -26.13 -1.47
C VAL A 669 16.45 -26.08 0.03
N THR A 670 17.60 -26.59 0.48
CA THR A 670 18.08 -26.42 1.86
C THR A 670 19.37 -25.64 1.83
N ILE A 671 19.43 -24.54 2.58
CA ILE A 671 20.61 -23.71 2.75
C ILE A 671 21.05 -23.81 4.20
N GLU A 672 22.27 -24.28 4.43
CA GLU A 672 22.88 -24.43 5.75
C GLU A 672 24.09 -23.52 5.88
N VAL A 673 24.16 -22.75 6.94
CA VAL A 673 25.29 -21.87 7.25
C VAL A 673 26.51 -22.73 7.60
N ALA A 674 27.54 -22.72 6.76
CA ALA A 674 28.79 -23.43 6.96
C ALA A 674 29.81 -22.58 7.71
N SER A 675 29.85 -21.28 7.52
CA SER A 675 30.61 -20.31 8.30
C SER A 675 29.94 -18.93 8.32
N GLY A 676 30.29 -18.10 9.30
CA GLY A 676 29.71 -16.76 9.42
C GLY A 676 28.26 -16.75 9.88
N SER A 677 27.42 -15.88 9.30
CA SER A 677 26.03 -15.72 9.67
C SER A 677 25.15 -15.37 8.46
N LEU A 678 23.89 -15.75 8.53
CA LEU A 678 22.87 -15.40 7.55
C LEU A 678 21.69 -14.72 8.27
N ALA A 679 21.30 -13.54 7.80
CA ALA A 679 20.09 -12.87 8.22
C ALA A 679 19.11 -12.86 7.04
N VAL A 680 17.95 -13.48 7.21
CA VAL A 680 16.93 -13.65 6.18
C VAL A 680 15.81 -12.64 6.41
N ASP A 681 15.59 -11.80 5.43
CA ASP A 681 14.49 -10.83 5.39
C ASP A 681 13.27 -11.43 4.66
N ALA A 682 13.50 -11.96 3.46
CA ALA A 682 12.47 -12.59 2.63
C ALA A 682 13.09 -13.64 1.70
N ILE A 683 12.24 -14.48 1.13
CA ILE A 683 12.61 -15.41 0.07
C ILE A 683 11.83 -15.04 -1.19
N ALA A 684 12.52 -14.96 -2.33
CA ALA A 684 11.92 -14.67 -3.62
C ALA A 684 12.16 -15.83 -4.60
N VAL A 685 11.10 -16.33 -5.22
CA VAL A 685 11.18 -17.43 -6.19
C VAL A 685 11.38 -16.85 -7.58
N ILE A 686 12.40 -17.32 -8.26
CA ILE A 686 12.68 -16.97 -9.65
C ILE A 686 11.74 -17.81 -10.54
N GLY A 687 10.94 -17.14 -11.36
CA GLY A 687 10.08 -17.78 -12.35
C GLY A 687 10.85 -18.23 -13.59
N SER A 688 10.14 -18.90 -14.49
CA SER A 688 10.68 -19.24 -15.81
C SER A 688 11.09 -17.97 -16.57
N ILE A 689 12.11 -18.12 -17.37
CA ILE A 689 12.57 -17.07 -18.30
C ILE A 689 11.39 -16.65 -19.20
N TYR A 690 11.20 -15.36 -19.32
CA TYR A 690 10.15 -14.77 -20.14
C TYR A 690 10.46 -14.99 -21.63
N ASN A 691 9.79 -15.94 -22.25
CA ASN A 691 9.94 -16.30 -23.67
C ASN A 691 9.06 -15.43 -24.58
N SER A 692 9.19 -14.13 -24.56
CA SER A 692 8.52 -13.26 -25.54
C SER A 692 9.47 -12.90 -26.68
N ASP A 693 8.89 -12.62 -27.84
CA ASP A 693 9.59 -11.98 -28.94
C ASP A 693 10.17 -10.64 -28.48
N GLU A 694 11.14 -10.12 -29.23
CA GLU A 694 11.83 -8.89 -28.89
C GLU A 694 10.84 -7.74 -28.61
N ILE A 695 10.94 -7.15 -27.43
CA ILE A 695 10.06 -6.07 -27.01
C ILE A 695 10.77 -4.76 -27.35
N ASN A 696 10.41 -4.17 -28.50
CA ASN A 696 10.80 -2.84 -28.87
C ASN A 696 9.66 -1.87 -28.53
N VAL A 697 9.73 -1.29 -27.34
CA VAL A 697 8.80 -0.24 -26.93
C VAL A 697 9.58 1.06 -26.85
N THR A 698 9.19 2.02 -27.66
CA THR A 698 9.73 3.38 -27.59
C THR A 698 8.81 4.20 -26.68
N PRO A 699 9.32 4.77 -25.58
CA PRO A 699 8.55 5.71 -24.76
C PRO A 699 8.03 6.86 -25.62
N LYS A 700 6.85 7.35 -25.32
CA LYS A 700 6.37 8.60 -25.92
C LYS A 700 7.29 9.72 -25.44
N LYS A 701 7.67 10.61 -26.34
CA LYS A 701 8.30 11.87 -25.96
C LYS A 701 7.24 12.88 -25.58
N GLY A 702 7.55 13.74 -24.64
CA GLY A 702 6.77 14.93 -24.35
C GLY A 702 6.55 15.74 -25.64
N THR A 703 5.38 16.30 -25.79
CA THR A 703 5.00 17.08 -26.98
C THR A 703 5.55 18.52 -26.96
N GLU A 704 6.08 18.94 -25.81
CA GLU A 704 6.63 20.27 -25.63
C GLU A 704 8.07 20.35 -26.12
N THR A 705 8.35 21.35 -26.92
CA THR A 705 9.69 21.63 -27.47
C THR A 705 10.46 22.69 -26.68
N GLY A 706 9.85 23.23 -25.64
CA GLY A 706 10.38 24.28 -24.77
C GLY A 706 9.28 24.92 -23.96
N LEU A 707 9.63 25.75 -22.99
CA LEU A 707 8.64 26.50 -22.23
C LEU A 707 8.31 27.82 -22.91
N PRO A 708 7.03 28.18 -23.04
CA PRO A 708 6.65 29.57 -23.31
C PRO A 708 7.21 30.49 -22.23
N GLU A 709 7.68 31.68 -22.63
CA GLU A 709 8.27 32.64 -21.69
C GLU A 709 7.37 32.98 -20.52
N GLU A 710 6.07 32.89 -20.70
CA GLU A 710 5.04 33.14 -19.69
C GLU A 710 4.95 32.02 -18.61
N GLU A 711 5.45 30.82 -18.89
CA GLU A 711 5.43 29.69 -17.97
C GLU A 711 6.69 29.59 -17.12
N LEU A 712 7.73 30.30 -17.49
CA LEU A 712 8.92 30.36 -16.64
C LEU A 712 8.55 31.07 -15.33
N PRO A 713 8.88 30.50 -14.16
CA PRO A 713 8.67 31.18 -12.91
C PRO A 713 9.32 32.56 -12.98
N LYS A 714 8.54 33.61 -12.84
CA LYS A 714 9.08 34.97 -12.72
C LYS A 714 10.03 34.98 -11.53
N ASP A 715 11.24 35.42 -11.73
CA ASP A 715 12.16 35.67 -10.64
C ASP A 715 11.46 36.61 -9.65
N LEU A 716 11.12 36.13 -8.49
CA LEU A 716 10.67 36.96 -7.39
C LEU A 716 11.90 37.73 -6.91
N THR A 717 12.18 38.85 -7.58
CA THR A 717 13.32 39.71 -7.27
C THR A 717 13.08 40.63 -6.10
N GLU A 718 11.93 40.52 -5.43
CA GLU A 718 11.65 41.27 -4.21
C GLU A 718 11.38 40.31 -3.06
N ASP A 719 12.17 40.47 -2.02
CA ASP A 719 11.99 39.89 -0.70
C ASP A 719 10.67 40.38 -0.09
N VAL A 720 9.57 39.69 -0.39
CA VAL A 720 8.35 39.83 0.38
C VAL A 720 8.53 38.94 1.62
N VAL A 721 9.17 39.47 2.62
CA VAL A 721 9.04 38.94 3.98
C VAL A 721 7.59 39.20 4.37
N PRO A 722 6.78 38.18 4.68
CA PRO A 722 5.43 38.42 5.20
C PRO A 722 5.57 39.20 6.51
N ASP A 723 5.04 40.42 6.57
CA ASP A 723 4.89 41.15 7.82
C ASP A 723 3.80 40.43 8.67
N ILE A 724 4.25 39.80 9.73
CA ILE A 724 3.40 39.03 10.65
C ILE A 724 2.66 39.94 11.66
N SER A 725 2.52 41.21 11.37
CA SER A 725 2.04 42.19 12.38
C SER A 725 0.60 42.68 12.20
N THR A 726 -0.27 42.03 11.44
CA THR A 726 -1.70 42.41 11.45
C THR A 726 -2.64 41.23 11.55
N PRO A 727 -3.54 41.22 12.56
CA PRO A 727 -4.56 40.17 12.66
C PRO A 727 -5.62 40.36 11.56
N SER A 728 -5.91 39.32 10.83
CA SER A 728 -6.98 39.26 9.83
C SER A 728 -8.34 39.46 10.48
N PRO A 729 -9.22 40.33 9.95
CA PRO A 729 -10.56 40.47 10.53
C PRO A 729 -11.45 39.25 10.22
N SER A 730 -12.19 38.85 11.22
CA SER A 730 -13.22 37.82 11.21
C SER A 730 -14.22 37.99 10.05
N PRO A 731 -14.68 36.93 9.39
CA PRO A 731 -15.60 37.03 8.28
C PRO A 731 -17.00 37.43 8.75
N ALA A 732 -17.55 38.47 8.13
CA ALA A 732 -18.94 38.88 8.29
C ALA A 732 -19.89 37.89 7.61
N ALA A 733 -21.05 37.71 8.20
CA ALA A 733 -22.14 36.88 7.73
C ALA A 733 -22.64 37.25 6.32
N PRO A 734 -23.16 36.28 5.54
CA PRO A 734 -23.53 36.52 4.17
C PRO A 734 -24.88 37.28 4.03
N THR A 735 -24.84 38.36 3.31
CA THR A 735 -26.02 39.07 2.82
C THR A 735 -26.46 38.45 1.47
N THR A 736 -27.73 38.16 1.37
CA THR A 736 -28.40 37.63 0.19
C THR A 736 -28.31 38.61 -0.97
N ALA A 737 -27.88 38.13 -2.15
CA ALA A 737 -27.94 38.85 -3.41
C ALA A 737 -29.04 38.30 -4.34
N PRO A 738 -29.65 39.11 -5.20
CA PRO A 738 -30.80 38.70 -5.99
C PRO A 738 -30.41 37.94 -7.25
N THR A 739 -31.27 36.99 -7.54
CA THR A 739 -31.27 36.12 -8.70
C THR A 739 -31.35 36.87 -10.02
N THR A 740 -30.38 36.70 -10.90
CA THR A 740 -30.56 36.93 -12.33
C THR A 740 -30.17 35.69 -13.09
N THR A 741 -31.12 35.16 -13.83
CA THR A 741 -31.01 33.99 -14.69
C THR A 741 -30.18 34.32 -15.94
N PRO A 742 -29.12 33.58 -16.27
CA PRO A 742 -28.53 33.63 -17.60
C PRO A 742 -29.10 32.52 -18.48
N THR A 743 -29.57 32.92 -19.62
CA THR A 743 -29.98 32.06 -20.74
C THR A 743 -28.78 31.20 -21.20
N THR A 744 -28.91 29.91 -21.05
CA THR A 744 -27.92 28.93 -21.51
C THR A 744 -28.05 28.68 -23.01
N LYS A 745 -26.97 28.94 -23.75
CA LYS A 745 -26.72 28.29 -25.03
C LYS A 745 -26.43 26.81 -24.79
N PRO A 746 -26.91 25.87 -25.61
CA PRO A 746 -26.60 24.45 -25.42
C PRO A 746 -25.14 24.18 -25.70
N GLN A 747 -24.43 23.62 -24.68
CA GLN A 747 -23.13 23.04 -24.88
C GLN A 747 -23.19 21.75 -25.72
N PRO A 748 -22.23 21.49 -26.60
CA PRO A 748 -22.21 20.26 -27.38
C PRO A 748 -21.98 19.05 -26.45
N ILE A 749 -22.85 18.06 -26.57
CA ILE A 749 -22.76 16.77 -25.85
C ILE A 749 -21.45 16.10 -26.23
N LYS A 750 -20.51 15.99 -25.30
CA LYS A 750 -19.26 15.23 -25.48
C LYS A 750 -19.60 13.74 -25.64
N THR A 751 -19.37 13.22 -26.83
CA THR A 751 -19.56 11.81 -27.15
C THR A 751 -18.48 10.97 -26.48
N PRO A 752 -18.81 9.78 -25.90
CA PRO A 752 -17.82 8.96 -25.17
C PRO A 752 -16.69 8.45 -26.08
N SER A 753 -15.47 8.49 -25.62
CA SER A 753 -14.32 7.89 -26.31
C SER A 753 -14.48 6.37 -26.47
N VAL A 754 -13.86 5.79 -27.52
CA VAL A 754 -13.93 4.34 -27.80
C VAL A 754 -12.92 3.61 -26.91
N ARG A 755 -13.38 3.11 -25.74
CA ARG A 755 -12.58 2.44 -24.72
C ARG A 755 -13.09 1.02 -24.43
N LYS A 756 -12.36 0.23 -23.64
CA LYS A 756 -12.82 -1.08 -23.13
C LYS A 756 -14.24 -0.93 -22.52
N GLY A 757 -15.14 -1.83 -22.88
CA GLY A 757 -16.54 -1.74 -22.47
C GLY A 757 -17.42 -0.88 -23.39
N TYR A 758 -16.86 -0.03 -24.28
CA TYR A 758 -17.64 0.72 -25.25
C TYR A 758 -18.46 -0.23 -26.14
N SER A 759 -19.77 -0.02 -26.14
CA SER A 759 -20.70 -0.87 -26.88
C SER A 759 -21.26 -0.13 -28.08
N PHE A 760 -21.24 -0.78 -29.22
CA PHE A 760 -21.78 -0.21 -30.46
C PHE A 760 -22.50 -1.25 -31.31
N LYS A 761 -23.24 -0.81 -32.30
CA LYS A 761 -23.97 -1.68 -33.22
C LYS A 761 -23.43 -1.53 -34.64
N VAL A 762 -23.24 -2.65 -35.32
CA VAL A 762 -22.97 -2.66 -36.77
C VAL A 762 -23.90 -3.66 -37.42
N LYS A 763 -24.65 -3.22 -38.44
CA LYS A 763 -25.67 -4.03 -39.09
C LYS A 763 -26.66 -4.69 -38.12
N GLY A 764 -27.01 -3.94 -37.06
CA GLY A 764 -27.92 -4.37 -35.99
C GLY A 764 -27.32 -5.31 -34.93
N ALA A 765 -26.19 -5.93 -35.17
CA ALA A 765 -25.50 -6.75 -34.19
C ALA A 765 -24.70 -5.87 -33.19
N SER A 766 -24.71 -6.24 -31.93
CA SER A 766 -24.01 -5.49 -30.87
C SER A 766 -22.61 -6.04 -30.67
N TYR A 767 -21.68 -5.14 -30.47
CA TYR A 767 -20.29 -5.41 -30.13
C TYR A 767 -19.90 -4.66 -28.87
N VAL A 768 -18.92 -5.17 -28.18
CA VAL A 768 -18.31 -4.47 -27.03
C VAL A 768 -16.81 -4.51 -27.20
N VAL A 769 -16.14 -3.39 -27.00
CA VAL A 769 -14.69 -3.31 -27.04
C VAL A 769 -14.14 -4.11 -25.86
N THR A 770 -13.33 -5.09 -26.14
CA THR A 770 -12.65 -5.92 -25.13
C THR A 770 -11.27 -5.37 -24.81
N ASP A 771 -10.67 -4.70 -25.79
CA ASP A 771 -9.39 -4.06 -25.66
C ASP A 771 -9.29 -2.97 -26.74
N ALA A 772 -9.13 -1.73 -26.33
CA ALA A 772 -9.08 -0.59 -27.25
C ALA A 772 -7.72 -0.46 -27.92
N SER A 773 -6.64 -0.71 -27.20
CA SER A 773 -5.24 -0.66 -27.67
C SER A 773 -4.99 -1.78 -28.67
N LYS A 774 -5.33 -3.00 -28.33
CA LYS A 774 -5.24 -4.19 -29.22
C LYS A 774 -6.29 -4.17 -30.31
N LYS A 775 -7.15 -3.18 -30.33
CA LYS A 775 -8.25 -3.03 -31.27
C LYS A 775 -9.09 -4.30 -31.40
N THR A 776 -9.55 -4.83 -30.25
CA THR A 776 -10.36 -6.07 -30.21
C THR A 776 -11.75 -5.83 -29.65
N VAL A 777 -12.69 -6.61 -30.15
CA VAL A 777 -14.10 -6.59 -29.69
C VAL A 777 -14.65 -8.01 -29.53
N SER A 778 -15.64 -8.10 -28.65
CA SER A 778 -16.50 -9.28 -28.57
C SER A 778 -17.81 -9.04 -29.31
N TYR A 779 -18.24 -10.02 -30.08
CA TYR A 779 -19.59 -10.06 -30.65
C TYR A 779 -20.57 -10.33 -29.51
N ARG A 780 -21.30 -9.31 -29.05
CA ARG A 780 -22.08 -9.35 -27.80
C ARG A 780 -23.46 -9.94 -27.98
N LYS A 781 -24.18 -9.53 -29.04
CA LYS A 781 -25.59 -9.94 -29.26
C LYS A 781 -25.97 -9.87 -30.73
N ALA A 782 -26.70 -10.87 -31.19
CA ALA A 782 -27.29 -10.88 -32.52
C ALA A 782 -28.26 -9.69 -32.77
N ALA A 783 -28.39 -9.26 -34.02
CA ALA A 783 -29.26 -8.16 -34.39
C ALA A 783 -30.70 -8.30 -33.84
N ASN A 784 -31.26 -9.49 -33.97
CA ASN A 784 -32.52 -9.87 -33.33
C ASN A 784 -32.62 -11.39 -33.21
N LYS A 785 -33.62 -11.88 -32.49
CA LYS A 785 -33.81 -13.33 -32.28
C LYS A 785 -34.40 -14.06 -33.50
N LYS A 786 -34.92 -13.31 -34.49
CA LYS A 786 -35.58 -13.90 -35.68
C LYS A 786 -34.64 -14.11 -36.86
N ILE A 787 -33.30 -13.82 -36.72
CA ILE A 787 -32.31 -13.97 -37.78
C ILE A 787 -32.23 -15.43 -38.30
N LYS A 788 -32.13 -15.56 -39.60
CA LYS A 788 -31.99 -16.89 -40.26
C LYS A 788 -30.55 -17.31 -40.45
N SER A 789 -29.61 -16.36 -40.58
CA SER A 789 -28.18 -16.60 -40.70
C SER A 789 -27.37 -15.51 -40.03
N ALA A 790 -26.13 -15.83 -39.62
CA ALA A 790 -25.19 -14.85 -39.05
C ALA A 790 -23.77 -15.13 -39.59
N ALA A 791 -23.06 -14.04 -39.86
CA ALA A 791 -21.62 -14.07 -40.10
C ALA A 791 -20.94 -13.18 -39.05
N ILE A 792 -20.09 -13.76 -38.24
CA ILE A 792 -19.24 -13.00 -37.31
C ILE A 792 -18.05 -12.56 -38.13
N PRO A 793 -17.87 -11.26 -38.40
CA PRO A 793 -16.80 -10.78 -39.26
C PRO A 793 -15.44 -10.95 -38.60
N ALA A 794 -14.38 -10.92 -39.36
CA ALA A 794 -13.02 -10.89 -38.80
C ALA A 794 -12.71 -9.56 -38.16
N THR A 795 -13.20 -8.48 -38.77
CA THR A 795 -13.04 -7.09 -38.29
C THR A 795 -14.37 -6.35 -38.41
N VAL A 796 -14.54 -5.34 -37.57
CA VAL A 796 -15.69 -4.45 -37.60
C VAL A 796 -15.22 -3.01 -37.46
N LYS A 797 -15.86 -2.08 -38.18
CA LYS A 797 -15.56 -0.64 -38.12
C LYS A 797 -16.68 0.09 -37.39
N VAL A 798 -16.33 1.06 -36.60
CA VAL A 798 -17.26 1.99 -35.94
C VAL A 798 -16.73 3.41 -36.11
N LYS A 799 -17.61 4.37 -36.37
CA LYS A 799 -17.31 5.81 -36.38
C LYS A 799 -17.72 6.36 -35.02
N ALA A 800 -16.79 6.95 -34.30
CA ALA A 800 -17.04 7.65 -33.05
C ALA A 800 -16.20 8.92 -33.02
N ASN A 801 -16.77 10.02 -32.58
CA ASN A 801 -16.10 11.35 -32.53
C ASN A 801 -15.41 11.73 -33.84
N GLY A 802 -16.05 11.48 -34.98
CA GLY A 802 -15.46 11.76 -36.29
C GLY A 802 -14.46 10.75 -36.82
N VAL A 803 -13.86 9.92 -35.94
CA VAL A 803 -12.82 8.96 -36.26
C VAL A 803 -13.41 7.57 -36.55
N VAL A 804 -12.84 6.87 -37.54
CA VAL A 804 -13.24 5.49 -37.86
C VAL A 804 -12.28 4.51 -37.23
N TYR A 805 -12.76 3.78 -36.26
CA TYR A 805 -12.02 2.70 -35.58
C TYR A 805 -12.29 1.36 -36.23
N SER A 806 -11.24 0.55 -36.44
CA SER A 806 -11.32 -0.80 -36.97
C SER A 806 -10.90 -1.82 -35.94
N PHE A 807 -11.81 -2.72 -35.52
CA PHE A 807 -11.57 -3.71 -34.45
C PHE A 807 -11.58 -5.12 -34.99
N ARG A 808 -10.70 -5.98 -34.50
CA ARG A 808 -10.72 -7.45 -34.70
C ARG A 808 -11.79 -8.07 -33.80
N VAL A 809 -12.62 -8.93 -34.34
CA VAL A 809 -13.62 -9.67 -33.54
C VAL A 809 -12.98 -10.95 -33.02
N THR A 810 -12.55 -10.93 -31.77
CA THR A 810 -11.79 -12.04 -31.15
C THR A 810 -12.64 -12.99 -30.32
N ASN A 811 -13.79 -12.52 -29.84
CA ASN A 811 -14.65 -13.31 -28.97
C ASN A 811 -16.11 -13.30 -29.42
N ILE A 812 -16.82 -14.38 -29.11
CA ILE A 812 -18.28 -14.42 -29.10
C ILE A 812 -18.73 -14.48 -27.65
N SER A 813 -19.44 -13.47 -27.20
CA SER A 813 -19.88 -13.35 -25.80
C SER A 813 -20.79 -14.50 -25.37
N ALA A 814 -20.90 -14.71 -24.08
CA ALA A 814 -21.88 -15.63 -23.51
C ALA A 814 -23.29 -15.25 -23.99
N LYS A 815 -24.10 -16.24 -24.32
CA LYS A 815 -25.49 -16.11 -24.76
C LYS A 815 -25.72 -15.22 -26.00
N ALA A 816 -24.69 -14.91 -26.80
CA ALA A 816 -24.77 -14.01 -27.96
C ALA A 816 -25.88 -14.35 -28.97
N PHE A 817 -26.15 -15.62 -29.18
CA PHE A 817 -27.23 -16.14 -30.04
C PHE A 817 -28.19 -17.07 -29.30
N ALA A 818 -28.24 -17.01 -27.97
CA ALA A 818 -29.12 -17.85 -27.18
C ALA A 818 -30.59 -17.60 -27.52
N GLY A 819 -31.32 -18.68 -27.84
CA GLY A 819 -32.74 -18.56 -28.18
C GLY A 819 -33.01 -18.00 -29.61
N CYS A 820 -32.01 -17.87 -30.47
CA CYS A 820 -32.24 -17.57 -31.90
C CYS A 820 -32.78 -18.81 -32.64
N THR A 821 -34.05 -19.12 -32.40
CA THR A 821 -34.67 -20.38 -32.85
C THR A 821 -34.77 -20.54 -34.40
N LYS A 822 -34.74 -19.43 -35.14
CA LYS A 822 -34.77 -19.40 -36.61
C LYS A 822 -33.38 -19.46 -37.28
N LEU A 823 -32.30 -19.34 -36.49
CA LEU A 823 -30.92 -19.31 -36.98
C LEU A 823 -30.52 -20.67 -37.56
N LYS A 824 -30.28 -20.75 -38.88
CA LYS A 824 -29.95 -22.01 -39.61
C LYS A 824 -28.44 -22.17 -39.85
N LYS A 825 -27.70 -21.06 -40.05
CA LYS A 825 -26.28 -21.03 -40.40
C LYS A 825 -25.51 -19.96 -39.67
N VAL A 826 -24.32 -20.29 -39.19
CA VAL A 826 -23.36 -19.34 -38.60
C VAL A 826 -21.98 -19.52 -39.24
N ILE A 827 -21.33 -18.40 -39.59
CA ILE A 827 -19.92 -18.36 -40.00
C ILE A 827 -19.13 -17.62 -38.92
N ILE A 828 -18.11 -18.26 -38.39
CA ILE A 828 -17.22 -17.70 -37.37
C ILE A 828 -15.96 -17.16 -38.05
N GLY A 829 -15.68 -15.87 -37.95
CA GLY A 829 -14.60 -15.16 -38.61
C GLY A 829 -13.19 -15.63 -38.17
N LYS A 830 -12.18 -15.26 -38.96
CA LYS A 830 -10.79 -15.77 -38.84
C LYS A 830 -10.08 -15.35 -37.57
N ASN A 831 -10.51 -14.28 -36.89
CA ASN A 831 -9.85 -13.74 -35.69
C ASN A 831 -10.49 -14.23 -34.37
N VAL A 832 -11.54 -15.04 -34.43
CA VAL A 832 -12.23 -15.51 -33.22
C VAL A 832 -11.38 -16.54 -32.48
N VAL A 833 -11.05 -16.24 -31.21
CA VAL A 833 -10.24 -17.07 -30.31
C VAL A 833 -11.11 -17.83 -29.31
N SER A 834 -12.25 -17.26 -28.94
CA SER A 834 -13.13 -17.90 -27.95
C SER A 834 -14.62 -17.82 -28.31
N ILE A 835 -15.37 -18.84 -27.88
CA ILE A 835 -16.84 -18.92 -27.93
C ILE A 835 -17.34 -19.00 -26.49
N GLY A 836 -18.13 -18.04 -26.04
CA GLY A 836 -18.60 -17.91 -24.67
C GLY A 836 -19.58 -19.01 -24.22
N LYS A 837 -19.85 -19.09 -22.93
CA LYS A 837 -20.86 -19.96 -22.31
C LYS A 837 -22.23 -19.75 -22.97
N GLU A 838 -22.90 -20.84 -23.36
CA GLU A 838 -24.24 -20.80 -23.93
C GLU A 838 -24.41 -19.92 -25.19
N ALA A 839 -23.31 -19.60 -25.88
CA ALA A 839 -23.33 -18.65 -27.01
C ALA A 839 -24.42 -18.93 -28.05
N PHE A 840 -24.72 -20.17 -28.40
CA PHE A 840 -25.76 -20.62 -29.33
C PHE A 840 -26.82 -21.49 -28.65
N SER A 841 -26.92 -21.47 -27.32
CA SER A 841 -27.83 -22.34 -26.59
C SER A 841 -29.30 -22.13 -27.07
N LYS A 842 -30.02 -23.25 -27.22
CA LYS A 842 -31.42 -23.26 -27.69
C LYS A 842 -31.66 -22.66 -29.08
N ALA A 843 -30.61 -22.50 -29.92
CA ALA A 843 -30.78 -22.17 -31.34
C ALA A 843 -31.19 -23.44 -32.14
N LYS A 844 -32.41 -23.91 -31.96
CA LYS A 844 -32.91 -25.23 -32.40
C LYS A 844 -32.80 -25.48 -33.90
N ALA A 845 -32.82 -24.41 -34.72
CA ALA A 845 -32.70 -24.52 -36.18
C ALA A 845 -31.25 -24.55 -36.70
N LEU A 846 -30.22 -24.35 -35.83
CA LEU A 846 -28.83 -24.19 -36.27
C LEU A 846 -28.24 -25.51 -36.76
N LYS A 847 -28.24 -25.65 -38.09
CA LYS A 847 -27.79 -26.87 -38.81
C LYS A 847 -26.34 -26.79 -39.25
N LYS A 848 -25.77 -25.60 -39.45
CA LYS A 848 -24.42 -25.40 -39.97
C LYS A 848 -23.63 -24.35 -39.23
N ILE A 849 -22.45 -24.71 -38.68
CA ILE A 849 -21.46 -23.80 -38.10
C ILE A 849 -20.19 -23.95 -38.94
N THR A 850 -19.73 -22.86 -39.57
CA THR A 850 -18.48 -22.84 -40.32
C THR A 850 -17.44 -22.02 -39.54
N ILE A 851 -16.34 -22.64 -39.13
CA ILE A 851 -15.27 -22.04 -38.37
C ILE A 851 -14.12 -21.70 -39.32
N LYS A 852 -13.94 -20.38 -39.60
CA LYS A 852 -12.84 -19.90 -40.46
C LYS A 852 -11.56 -19.59 -39.65
N THR A 853 -11.70 -19.43 -38.34
CA THR A 853 -10.52 -19.19 -37.46
C THR A 853 -9.65 -20.43 -37.35
N THR A 854 -8.34 -20.22 -37.32
CA THR A 854 -7.33 -21.25 -37.02
C THR A 854 -6.80 -21.16 -35.59
N THR A 855 -7.25 -20.16 -34.83
CA THR A 855 -6.73 -19.82 -33.51
C THR A 855 -7.77 -20.01 -32.36
N LEU A 856 -8.88 -20.74 -32.64
CA LEU A 856 -9.87 -21.01 -31.58
C LEU A 856 -9.24 -21.84 -30.46
N LYS A 857 -9.21 -21.26 -29.26
CA LYS A 857 -8.62 -21.87 -28.06
C LYS A 857 -9.66 -22.34 -27.03
N LYS A 858 -10.88 -21.76 -27.04
CA LYS A 858 -11.90 -22.05 -26.02
C LYS A 858 -13.32 -22.10 -26.57
N VAL A 859 -14.07 -23.13 -26.14
CA VAL A 859 -15.52 -23.20 -26.34
C VAL A 859 -16.17 -23.39 -24.98
N GLY A 860 -17.03 -22.46 -24.58
CA GLY A 860 -17.62 -22.40 -23.25
C GLY A 860 -18.63 -23.51 -22.94
N LYS A 861 -18.92 -23.74 -21.67
CA LYS A 861 -19.95 -24.71 -21.21
C LYS A 861 -21.30 -24.43 -21.90
N ASN A 862 -21.93 -25.49 -22.42
CA ASN A 862 -23.23 -25.40 -23.08
C ASN A 862 -23.26 -24.47 -24.31
N ALA A 863 -22.13 -24.09 -24.89
CA ALA A 863 -22.05 -23.12 -25.99
C ALA A 863 -22.97 -23.48 -27.18
N ILE A 864 -23.14 -24.78 -27.47
CA ILE A 864 -23.99 -25.29 -28.55
C ILE A 864 -25.08 -26.27 -28.03
N LYS A 865 -25.44 -26.18 -26.73
CA LYS A 865 -26.49 -27.03 -26.15
C LYS A 865 -27.84 -26.69 -26.77
N GLY A 866 -28.56 -27.70 -27.30
CA GLY A 866 -29.91 -27.51 -27.85
C GLY A 866 -29.95 -26.86 -29.24
N ILE A 867 -28.86 -26.93 -30.02
CA ILE A 867 -28.89 -26.68 -31.45
C ILE A 867 -29.46 -27.92 -32.19
N TYR A 868 -29.59 -27.85 -33.51
CA TYR A 868 -30.08 -29.00 -34.30
C TYR A 868 -29.28 -30.28 -34.02
N LYS A 869 -29.98 -31.41 -33.74
CA LYS A 869 -29.38 -32.65 -33.27
C LYS A 869 -28.38 -33.30 -34.22
N LYS A 870 -28.48 -33.06 -35.55
CA LYS A 870 -27.56 -33.51 -36.61
C LYS A 870 -26.76 -32.36 -37.23
N ALA A 871 -26.43 -31.30 -36.44
CA ALA A 871 -25.71 -30.12 -36.93
C ALA A 871 -24.31 -30.49 -37.47
N LYS A 872 -23.91 -29.84 -38.58
CA LYS A 872 -22.55 -29.95 -39.15
C LYS A 872 -21.74 -28.74 -38.70
N ILE A 873 -20.56 -29.05 -38.12
CA ILE A 873 -19.57 -28.03 -37.74
C ILE A 873 -18.37 -28.27 -38.66
N SER A 874 -18.00 -27.31 -39.47
CA SER A 874 -16.86 -27.45 -40.40
C SER A 874 -15.73 -26.50 -39.99
N CYS A 875 -14.48 -26.97 -40.15
CA CYS A 875 -13.27 -26.20 -39.87
C CYS A 875 -12.14 -26.59 -40.83
N GLY A 876 -11.05 -25.83 -40.85
CA GLY A 876 -9.88 -26.16 -41.68
C GLY A 876 -9.26 -27.55 -41.33
N LYS A 877 -8.83 -28.29 -42.36
CA LYS A 877 -8.25 -29.65 -42.26
C LYS A 877 -7.17 -29.76 -41.17
N LYS A 878 -6.24 -28.79 -41.14
CA LYS A 878 -5.12 -28.73 -40.17
C LYS A 878 -5.57 -28.55 -38.70
N LYS A 879 -6.80 -28.03 -38.45
CA LYS A 879 -7.32 -27.78 -37.10
C LYS A 879 -8.35 -28.77 -36.61
N LEU A 880 -8.77 -29.71 -37.43
CA LEU A 880 -9.82 -30.67 -37.11
C LEU A 880 -9.53 -31.48 -35.82
N LYS A 881 -8.32 -32.01 -35.68
CA LYS A 881 -7.90 -32.78 -34.49
C LYS A 881 -7.96 -31.93 -33.21
N ALA A 882 -7.46 -30.71 -33.27
CA ALA A 882 -7.51 -29.79 -32.14
C ALA A 882 -8.95 -29.38 -31.75
N TYR A 883 -9.80 -29.06 -32.75
CA TYR A 883 -11.16 -28.61 -32.48
C TYR A 883 -12.09 -29.78 -32.05
N LYS A 884 -11.79 -31.03 -32.37
CA LYS A 884 -12.47 -32.20 -31.80
C LYS A 884 -12.34 -32.24 -30.27
N LYS A 885 -11.22 -31.75 -29.70
CA LYS A 885 -11.02 -31.64 -28.24
C LYS A 885 -11.86 -30.53 -27.62
N LEU A 886 -12.07 -29.41 -28.34
CA LEU A 886 -12.83 -28.26 -27.87
C LEU A 886 -14.34 -28.48 -27.89
N PHE A 887 -14.87 -29.25 -28.89
CA PHE A 887 -16.29 -29.59 -29.00
C PHE A 887 -16.54 -30.94 -28.36
N ASN A 888 -16.99 -30.96 -27.12
CA ASN A 888 -17.24 -32.15 -26.30
C ASN A 888 -18.59 -32.06 -25.56
N ALA A 889 -18.92 -33.04 -24.75
CA ALA A 889 -20.19 -33.08 -24.02
C ALA A 889 -20.40 -31.84 -23.14
N LYS A 890 -19.34 -31.28 -22.50
CA LYS A 890 -19.43 -30.07 -21.65
C LYS A 890 -19.85 -28.84 -22.46
N THR A 891 -19.52 -28.78 -23.75
CA THR A 891 -19.91 -27.68 -24.65
C THR A 891 -21.28 -27.85 -25.28
N GLY A 892 -21.91 -29.01 -25.07
CA GLY A 892 -23.19 -29.40 -25.65
C GLY A 892 -23.09 -30.14 -27.01
N TYR A 893 -21.89 -30.56 -27.37
CA TYR A 893 -21.68 -31.40 -28.58
C TYR A 893 -22.21 -32.82 -28.32
N LYS A 894 -22.95 -33.35 -29.29
CA LYS A 894 -23.54 -34.70 -29.25
C LYS A 894 -22.92 -35.58 -30.32
N LYS A 895 -22.87 -36.92 -30.11
CA LYS A 895 -22.38 -37.88 -31.08
C LYS A 895 -23.13 -37.84 -32.43
N SER A 896 -24.38 -37.41 -32.43
CA SER A 896 -25.19 -37.22 -33.65
C SER A 896 -24.80 -36.01 -34.50
N MET A 897 -23.97 -35.09 -33.97
CA MET A 897 -23.42 -33.94 -34.70
C MET A 897 -22.15 -34.37 -35.43
N LYS A 898 -21.84 -33.72 -36.57
CA LYS A 898 -20.61 -33.99 -37.32
C LYS A 898 -19.67 -32.80 -37.29
N LEU A 899 -18.46 -33.02 -36.80
CA LEU A 899 -17.34 -32.06 -36.95
C LEU A 899 -16.44 -32.54 -38.12
N THR A 900 -16.38 -31.75 -39.20
CA THR A 900 -15.74 -32.15 -40.46
C THR A 900 -14.78 -31.07 -40.95
N LYS A 901 -13.91 -31.42 -41.90
CA LYS A 901 -13.11 -30.51 -42.70
C LYS A 901 -13.98 -29.77 -43.73
#